data_09b8d11f32bb622faeef226213eda7b1
#
_entry.id   09b8d11f32bb622faeef226213eda7b1
#
_cell.length_a   1.000
_cell.length_b   1.000
_cell.length_c   1.000
_cell.angle_alpha   90.00
_cell.angle_beta   90.00
_cell.angle_gamma   90.00
#
_symmetry.space_group_name_H-M   'P 1'
#
loop_
_entity.id
_entity.type
_entity.pdbx_description
1 polymer ?
#
loop_
_entity_poly.entity_id
_entity_poly.type
_entity_poly.pdbx_seq_one_letter_code
_entity_poly.pdbx_strand_id
1 'polypeptide(L)'
;MTQFPLARFCLITLILTVLSLLVTAAEPTPDSTAKVNFEKEIAPLLVHHCIRCHNPGNEKGDLSLATLQSIKDAGYLTPGKPEESYLLDVIHTSADTGKAAMPKEGPPLKKAQIALLTRWIKEGAAWPAGLTLQEKSKADLSWWSLQPLAEAAPPEDKDAPANWQTSPIDRFIFAKLKEKNLKPAPRATKRELIRRATYNLTGLPPTPEEVAAFEKDQSPDAYERLIDRLLAFPRYGEHWGRHWLDVVRFGESNGFERNVIIDNAWPFRDYVIRSFNEDKPFDQLVIEHLAGDVIGKNDPDVVVGSTFLVCGPYDNVGNQDPVQAAQIRANTIDDMIRTTGEAFLGLTVGCSRCHNHKFDPIKQQDYYSLYATFAGVRHGSRVIADPQDRQAQTQKRQPLQTEKAELLKQKSAIENTIQQRAEQKSAAYEKEWTREPAKRTGVEETFPPVTAKYVRLTSQGLDTNPRAMTGYRVDEFEVWTADDRPQNVALARNGGKATGANSRVAGDFAGAYDVGLTIDGKIGACWIAGSPDLTIELKAPQTINRIVFSSDRSGAAMSNYKATFLAEYKLEVSTDGKTWQEVASSHNRKPVSSSHRRKRFYDLEVTVEERSQLNEFNKKIREVDRQLAAIPDPPSWWVGHHSQVNGPFHIFVGGNPQRKGETVVPASMTTLNKVTEGYKLDANSPQGQRRLELARWIVSKDNPLTPRVLANRLWYYHFGTGIVSTPSDFGYMGTKPSHPELLDWLSLQIQKNDWRLKDIQKQIMLSQAYQQASNFREDAARIDSDSRLLWRFPPRRLSGEEIRDTLLSVTGKLNLKMGGPGFRLYEYLQDNVATYVPLEEFGPETYRRAVYHQNARAARVDLLTDFDCPDNAFAAPRRNTTTTPLQALTLMNHQFTLDLSRFLAARLRQDAGTEHVDQQIVRAFQLLYSRAPRSEEQQAARALIAASDLEALCRAMINSNELIYLD
;
A
#
# COMPACT_ATOMS: atom_id res chain seq x y z
N MET A 1 -2.51 71.96 -14.52
CA MET A 1 -2.01 73.21 -13.87
C MET A 1 -2.44 73.15 -12.43
N THR A 2 -1.51 72.89 -11.55
CA THR A 2 -1.20 73.56 -10.30
C THR A 2 -0.21 72.71 -9.49
N GLN A 3 0.82 73.35 -9.13
CA GLN A 3 2.07 73.04 -8.49
C GLN A 3 1.94 72.20 -7.20
N PHE A 4 2.79 71.19 -7.06
CA PHE A 4 3.18 70.55 -5.79
C PHE A 4 4.49 71.13 -5.26
N PRO A 5 4.66 71.39 -3.99
CA PRO A 5 5.88 72.01 -3.46
C PRO A 5 6.95 70.96 -3.13
N LEU A 6 8.11 71.15 -3.71
CA LEU A 6 9.34 70.37 -3.61
C LEU A 6 10.13 70.52 -2.27
N ALA A 7 9.53 70.86 -1.17
CA ALA A 7 10.22 71.22 0.08
C ALA A 7 10.19 70.18 1.21
N ARG A 8 9.57 69.00 1.03
CA ARG A 8 9.54 67.95 2.08
C ARG A 8 10.38 66.70 1.80
N PHE A 9 11.00 66.58 0.65
CA PHE A 9 11.81 65.41 0.29
C PHE A 9 13.27 65.47 0.71
N CYS A 10 13.83 66.68 0.98
CA CYS A 10 15.24 66.83 1.35
C CYS A 10 15.54 66.60 2.85
N LEU A 11 14.52 66.55 3.74
CA LEU A 11 14.78 66.40 5.19
C LEU A 11 14.75 64.93 5.62
N ILE A 12 14.07 64.05 4.86
CA ILE A 12 13.98 62.59 5.15
C ILE A 12 15.22 61.85 4.61
N THR A 13 15.81 62.31 3.54
CA THR A 13 17.05 61.76 2.96
C THR A 13 18.29 62.05 3.80
N LEU A 14 18.32 63.15 4.54
CA LEU A 14 19.46 63.56 5.40
C LEU A 14 19.44 62.82 6.76
N ILE A 15 18.26 62.37 7.26
CA ILE A 15 18.12 61.60 8.52
C ILE A 15 18.44 60.13 8.26
N LEU A 16 18.15 59.57 7.08
CA LEU A 16 18.49 58.20 6.70
C LEU A 16 19.99 57.98 6.37
N THR A 17 20.73 59.02 5.99
CA THR A 17 22.17 58.93 5.75
C THR A 17 23.02 59.16 7.02
N VAL A 18 22.48 59.75 8.07
CA VAL A 18 23.18 59.88 9.36
C VAL A 18 22.94 58.68 10.28
N LEU A 19 21.83 57.94 10.08
CA LEU A 19 21.59 56.70 10.84
C LEU A 19 22.26 55.45 10.24
N SER A 20 22.77 55.50 9.01
CA SER A 20 23.54 54.42 8.39
C SER A 20 25.07 54.48 8.69
N LEU A 21 25.53 55.45 9.47
CA LEU A 21 26.94 55.60 9.81
C LEU A 21 27.29 55.25 11.27
N LEU A 22 26.36 54.65 12.04
CA LEU A 22 26.58 54.32 13.47
C LEU A 22 26.29 52.87 13.85
N VAL A 23 26.20 51.92 12.89
CA VAL A 23 26.25 50.48 13.22
C VAL A 23 27.17 49.77 12.22
N THR A 24 28.44 50.15 12.19
CA THR A 24 29.52 49.19 11.93
C THR A 24 29.98 48.72 13.30
N ALA A 25 29.27 47.71 13.83
CA ALA A 25 29.86 46.85 14.85
C ALA A 25 31.08 46.21 14.20
N ALA A 26 32.27 46.62 14.60
CA ALA A 26 33.50 45.93 14.26
C ALA A 26 33.34 44.46 14.67
N GLU A 27 33.39 43.57 13.69
CA GLU A 27 33.60 42.15 13.99
C GLU A 27 34.84 42.05 14.90
N PRO A 28 34.79 41.30 16.02
CA PRO A 28 35.96 41.14 16.85
C PRO A 28 37.06 40.51 15.98
N THR A 29 38.17 41.23 15.80
CA THR A 29 39.38 40.67 15.22
C THR A 29 39.77 39.46 16.09
N PRO A 30 39.92 38.27 15.53
CA PRO A 30 40.33 37.10 16.29
C PRO A 30 41.69 37.38 16.91
N ASP A 31 41.80 37.13 18.19
CA ASP A 31 43.09 37.20 18.91
C ASP A 31 44.11 36.31 18.17
N SER A 32 45.10 36.88 17.57
CA SER A 32 46.01 36.23 16.60
C SER A 32 46.94 35.19 17.26
N THR A 33 46.84 34.99 18.56
CA THR A 33 47.69 34.08 19.35
C THR A 33 47.02 32.79 19.83
N ALA A 34 45.67 32.68 19.83
CA ALA A 34 44.96 31.47 20.20
C ALA A 34 44.92 30.48 19.01
N LYS A 35 45.16 29.16 19.31
CA LYS A 35 45.00 28.07 18.31
C LYS A 35 43.55 28.03 17.78
N VAL A 36 43.42 27.73 16.50
CA VAL A 36 42.10 27.59 15.86
C VAL A 36 41.32 26.46 16.53
N ASN A 37 40.12 26.77 17.00
CA ASN A 37 39.20 25.76 17.61
C ASN A 37 38.40 25.08 16.52
N PHE A 38 38.65 23.77 16.32
CA PHE A 38 38.01 23.02 15.28
C PHE A 38 36.47 23.02 15.41
N GLU A 39 35.96 22.70 16.60
CA GLU A 39 34.50 22.52 16.83
C GLU A 39 33.74 23.86 16.68
N LYS A 40 34.32 24.96 17.11
CA LYS A 40 33.66 26.28 17.08
C LYS A 40 33.86 27.04 15.78
N GLU A 41 34.96 26.84 15.08
CA GLU A 41 35.37 27.68 13.96
C GLU A 41 35.43 26.93 12.63
N ILE A 42 35.97 25.72 12.57
CA ILE A 42 36.19 24.97 11.33
C ILE A 42 35.01 24.05 11.01
N ALA A 43 34.54 23.26 11.99
CA ALA A 43 33.44 22.33 11.76
C ALA A 43 32.17 23.01 11.23
N PRO A 44 31.73 24.18 11.73
CA PRO A 44 30.60 24.91 11.15
C PRO A 44 30.80 25.31 9.69
N LEU A 45 32.03 25.69 9.28
CA LEU A 45 32.34 26.04 7.90
C LEU A 45 32.24 24.83 6.98
N LEU A 46 32.88 23.72 7.36
CA LEU A 46 32.84 22.47 6.59
C LEU A 46 31.40 21.92 6.49
N VAL A 47 30.65 21.93 7.58
CA VAL A 47 29.24 21.48 7.60
C VAL A 47 28.38 22.35 6.68
N HIS A 48 28.54 23.67 6.73
CA HIS A 48 27.71 24.60 5.95
C HIS A 48 28.01 24.57 4.45
N HIS A 49 29.30 24.47 4.06
CA HIS A 49 29.69 24.65 2.66
C HIS A 49 30.03 23.33 1.92
N CYS A 50 30.39 22.26 2.63
CA CYS A 50 31.04 21.12 2.02
C CYS A 50 30.32 19.78 2.28
N ILE A 51 29.91 19.50 3.52
CA ILE A 51 29.41 18.20 3.98
C ILE A 51 28.16 17.76 3.21
N ARG A 52 27.32 18.68 2.75
CA ARG A 52 26.14 18.35 1.95
C ARG A 52 26.46 17.48 0.73
N CYS A 53 27.60 17.71 0.09
CA CYS A 53 28.00 16.99 -1.12
C CYS A 53 29.14 15.98 -0.89
N HIS A 54 29.89 16.13 0.20
CA HIS A 54 31.09 15.37 0.52
C HIS A 54 30.97 14.70 1.90
N ASN A 55 30.09 13.70 2.00
CA ASN A 55 29.85 12.90 3.21
C ASN A 55 29.78 11.41 2.84
N PRO A 56 29.87 10.46 3.79
CA PRO A 56 29.89 9.03 3.51
C PRO A 56 28.68 8.49 2.73
N GLY A 57 27.55 9.19 2.71
CA GLY A 57 26.36 8.84 1.92
C GLY A 57 26.29 9.52 0.54
N ASN A 58 27.15 10.53 0.30
CA ASN A 58 27.19 11.31 -0.95
C ASN A 58 28.63 11.81 -1.21
N GLU A 59 29.47 10.91 -1.71
CA GLU A 59 30.89 11.18 -1.96
C GLU A 59 31.11 11.73 -3.39
N LYS A 60 30.59 12.97 -3.66
CA LYS A 60 30.82 13.59 -4.96
C LYS A 60 32.32 13.81 -5.21
N GLY A 61 32.80 13.31 -6.32
CA GLY A 61 34.25 13.32 -6.68
C GLY A 61 35.07 12.40 -5.80
N ASP A 62 34.48 11.29 -5.30
CA ASP A 62 35.13 10.27 -4.46
C ASP A 62 35.78 10.85 -3.18
N LEU A 63 35.17 11.92 -2.65
CA LEU A 63 35.66 12.67 -1.49
C LEU A 63 34.61 12.74 -0.40
N SER A 64 34.94 12.29 0.80
CA SER A 64 34.21 12.60 2.04
C SER A 64 35.01 13.56 2.92
N LEU A 65 34.37 14.65 3.35
CA LEU A 65 34.94 15.63 4.29
C LEU A 65 34.42 15.39 5.72
N ALA A 66 33.84 14.23 6.00
CA ALA A 66 33.23 13.94 7.29
C ALA A 66 34.24 13.65 8.39
N THR A 67 35.45 13.15 8.06
CA THR A 67 36.52 12.83 9.02
C THR A 67 37.86 13.36 8.48
N LEU A 68 38.80 13.65 9.38
CA LEU A 68 40.15 14.03 8.97
C LEU A 68 40.80 12.91 8.15
N GLN A 69 40.58 11.67 8.52
CA GLN A 69 41.19 10.51 7.85
C GLN A 69 40.70 10.42 6.39
N SER A 70 39.40 10.53 6.14
CA SER A 70 38.86 10.48 4.78
C SER A 70 39.37 11.60 3.86
N ILE A 71 39.58 12.79 4.42
CA ILE A 71 40.12 13.93 3.66
C ILE A 71 41.60 13.69 3.28
N LYS A 72 42.37 13.13 4.22
CA LYS A 72 43.78 12.78 4.01
C LYS A 72 43.93 11.62 3.00
N ASP A 73 43.14 10.58 3.16
CA ASP A 73 43.21 9.39 2.27
C ASP A 73 42.84 9.76 0.82
N ALA A 74 41.94 10.74 0.66
CA ALA A 74 41.62 11.32 -0.65
C ALA A 74 42.65 12.31 -1.20
N GLY A 75 43.73 12.61 -0.46
CA GLY A 75 44.79 13.51 -0.89
C GLY A 75 44.43 15.01 -0.89
N TYR A 76 43.32 15.38 -0.26
CA TYR A 76 42.84 16.77 -0.28
C TYR A 76 43.42 17.65 0.82
N LEU A 77 44.08 17.06 1.85
CA LEU A 77 44.60 17.80 2.99
C LEU A 77 45.90 17.17 3.50
N THR A 78 46.97 18.01 3.60
CA THR A 78 48.26 17.67 4.22
C THR A 78 48.40 18.50 5.49
N PRO A 79 48.25 17.95 6.71
CA PRO A 79 48.39 18.71 7.95
C PRO A 79 49.74 19.44 8.05
N GLY A 80 49.70 20.67 8.45
CA GLY A 80 50.88 21.55 8.57
C GLY A 80 51.36 22.19 7.27
N LYS A 81 50.79 21.81 6.11
CA LYS A 81 51.20 22.24 4.79
C LYS A 81 50.03 22.76 3.95
N PRO A 82 49.64 24.01 4.14
CA PRO A 82 48.56 24.62 3.35
C PRO A 82 48.82 24.58 1.83
N GLU A 83 50.07 24.79 1.39
CA GLU A 83 50.49 24.78 0.00
C GLU A 83 50.42 23.39 -0.69
N GLU A 84 50.37 22.31 0.09
CA GLU A 84 50.19 20.93 -0.41
C GLU A 84 48.74 20.44 -0.20
N SER A 85 47.82 21.31 0.21
CA SER A 85 46.45 20.96 0.55
C SER A 85 45.49 21.38 -0.56
N TYR A 86 45.14 20.44 -1.46
CA TYR A 86 44.27 20.64 -2.63
C TYR A 86 42.87 21.17 -2.24
N LEU A 87 42.44 20.95 -1.00
CA LEU A 87 41.22 21.54 -0.45
C LEU A 87 41.24 23.06 -0.57
N LEU A 88 42.38 23.73 -0.37
CA LEU A 88 42.53 25.19 -0.50
C LEU A 88 42.48 25.61 -1.96
N ASP A 89 43.08 24.88 -2.87
CA ASP A 89 43.10 25.23 -4.29
C ASP A 89 41.69 25.31 -4.88
N VAL A 90 40.85 24.36 -4.52
CA VAL A 90 39.45 24.26 -5.06
C VAL A 90 38.52 25.35 -4.50
N ILE A 91 38.79 25.91 -3.34
CA ILE A 91 38.00 27.02 -2.72
C ILE A 91 38.54 28.41 -2.99
N HIS A 92 39.78 28.54 -3.51
CA HIS A 92 40.31 29.82 -3.96
C HIS A 92 39.74 30.22 -5.33
N THR A 93 39.59 31.50 -5.54
CA THR A 93 39.16 32.03 -6.84
C THR A 93 40.29 31.84 -7.85
N SER A 94 40.05 31.09 -8.92
CA SER A 94 41.03 30.98 -10.01
C SER A 94 41.24 32.29 -10.71
N ALA A 95 42.50 32.61 -11.01
CA ALA A 95 42.87 33.81 -11.79
C ALA A 95 42.27 33.75 -13.22
N ASP A 96 42.16 32.56 -13.81
CA ASP A 96 41.72 32.37 -15.19
C ASP A 96 40.19 32.48 -15.35
N THR A 97 39.44 32.02 -14.36
CA THR A 97 37.96 31.94 -14.45
C THR A 97 37.24 32.98 -13.62
N GLY A 98 37.95 33.66 -12.68
CA GLY A 98 37.32 34.55 -11.71
C GLY A 98 36.36 33.86 -10.71
N LYS A 99 36.33 32.54 -10.66
CA LYS A 99 35.43 31.76 -9.80
C LYS A 99 36.19 30.66 -9.05
N ALA A 100 35.73 30.29 -7.86
CA ALA A 100 36.20 29.13 -7.14
C ALA A 100 35.62 27.86 -7.75
N ALA A 101 36.38 26.77 -7.77
CA ALA A 101 35.86 25.46 -8.23
C ALA A 101 34.82 24.87 -7.26
N MET A 102 34.93 25.18 -5.95
CA MET A 102 34.03 24.76 -4.88
C MET A 102 33.70 25.94 -3.95
N PRO A 103 32.51 25.97 -3.33
CA PRO A 103 31.40 25.04 -3.57
C PRO A 103 30.74 25.27 -4.94
N LYS A 104 30.26 24.19 -5.61
CA LYS A 104 29.53 24.33 -6.89
C LYS A 104 28.13 24.94 -6.72
N GLU A 105 27.53 24.75 -5.54
CA GLU A 105 26.23 25.29 -5.19
C GLU A 105 26.34 26.23 -3.99
N GLY A 106 25.72 27.40 -4.07
CA GLY A 106 25.78 28.42 -3.02
C GLY A 106 26.87 29.47 -3.23
N PRO A 107 26.98 30.43 -2.30
CA PRO A 107 28.00 31.50 -2.40
C PRO A 107 29.40 30.94 -2.11
N PRO A 108 30.44 31.47 -2.78
CA PRO A 108 31.82 31.13 -2.49
C PRO A 108 32.20 31.51 -1.06
N LEU A 109 33.21 30.83 -0.51
CA LEU A 109 33.73 31.18 0.82
C LEU A 109 34.32 32.62 0.83
N LYS A 110 34.06 33.32 1.92
CA LYS A 110 34.64 34.65 2.15
C LYS A 110 36.17 34.56 2.40
N LYS A 111 36.93 35.58 2.07
CA LYS A 111 38.39 35.62 2.29
C LYS A 111 38.80 35.30 3.73
N ALA A 112 38.03 35.76 4.72
CA ALA A 112 38.27 35.47 6.13
C ALA A 112 38.07 33.97 6.46
N GLN A 113 37.09 33.29 5.83
CA GLN A 113 36.80 31.85 6.01
C GLN A 113 37.93 31.02 5.38
N ILE A 114 38.41 31.40 4.20
CA ILE A 114 39.55 30.74 3.55
C ILE A 114 40.83 30.93 4.41
N ALA A 115 41.11 32.15 4.90
CA ALA A 115 42.25 32.41 5.78
C ALA A 115 42.18 31.60 7.09
N LEU A 116 40.98 31.39 7.64
CA LEU A 116 40.78 30.56 8.82
C LEU A 116 41.07 29.07 8.56
N LEU A 117 40.59 28.52 7.42
CA LEU A 117 40.92 27.17 6.98
C LEU A 117 42.41 27.00 6.72
N THR A 118 43.04 27.98 6.06
CA THR A 118 44.49 27.97 5.81
C THR A 118 45.29 27.96 7.12
N ARG A 119 44.87 28.77 8.11
CA ARG A 119 45.50 28.81 9.45
C ARG A 119 45.30 27.48 10.18
N TRP A 120 44.10 26.90 10.16
CA TRP A 120 43.82 25.60 10.76
C TRP A 120 44.72 24.50 10.18
N ILE A 121 44.87 24.42 8.86
CA ILE A 121 45.77 23.48 8.20
C ILE A 121 47.20 23.70 8.62
N LYS A 122 47.66 24.96 8.62
CA LYS A 122 49.02 25.34 9.05
C LYS A 122 49.33 24.96 10.48
N GLU A 123 48.33 25.04 11.39
CA GLU A 123 48.44 24.64 12.78
C GLU A 123 48.35 23.10 12.99
N GLY A 124 48.37 22.31 11.90
CA GLY A 124 48.40 20.86 11.93
C GLY A 124 47.03 20.18 11.76
N ALA A 125 45.99 20.93 11.35
CA ALA A 125 44.66 20.44 11.08
C ALA A 125 44.08 19.62 12.25
N ALA A 126 44.16 20.14 13.48
CA ALA A 126 43.67 19.49 14.67
C ALA A 126 42.18 19.13 14.50
N TRP A 127 41.85 17.86 14.76
CA TRP A 127 40.50 17.31 14.67
C TRP A 127 40.21 16.43 15.87
N PRO A 128 39.11 16.62 16.60
CA PRO A 128 38.78 15.81 17.80
C PRO A 128 38.65 14.32 17.45
N ALA A 129 39.24 13.47 18.27
CA ALA A 129 39.19 12.04 18.07
C ALA A 129 37.73 11.51 18.06
N GLY A 130 37.37 10.73 17.06
CA GLY A 130 36.03 10.15 16.94
C GLY A 130 34.94 11.11 16.44
N LEU A 131 35.26 12.39 16.20
CA LEU A 131 34.29 13.34 15.66
C LEU A 131 34.09 13.11 14.17
N THR A 132 32.83 12.82 13.77
CA THR A 132 32.41 12.77 12.36
C THR A 132 31.47 13.92 12.08
N LEU A 133 31.80 14.74 11.07
CA LEU A 133 30.92 15.84 10.66
C LEU A 133 29.71 15.31 9.91
N GLN A 134 28.55 15.88 10.20
CA GLN A 134 27.28 15.54 9.57
C GLN A 134 26.56 16.81 9.12
N GLU A 135 25.74 16.71 8.07
CA GLU A 135 24.87 17.82 7.67
C GLU A 135 23.94 18.15 8.84
N LYS A 136 23.88 19.43 9.20
CA LYS A 136 23.02 19.86 10.29
C LYS A 136 21.60 19.98 9.80
N SER A 137 20.67 19.33 10.45
CA SER A 137 19.24 19.49 10.18
C SER A 137 18.83 20.95 10.31
N LYS A 138 17.84 21.38 9.52
CA LYS A 138 17.31 22.76 9.59
C LYS A 138 16.47 22.96 10.84
N ALA A 139 15.67 21.96 11.22
CA ALA A 139 15.08 21.90 12.53
C ALA A 139 16.06 21.26 13.51
N ASP A 140 16.14 21.78 14.71
CA ASP A 140 16.85 21.17 15.83
C ASP A 140 15.86 20.63 16.88
N LEU A 141 16.36 20.15 17.99
CA LEU A 141 15.53 19.62 19.08
C LEU A 141 14.68 20.69 19.80
N SER A 142 14.78 21.99 19.43
CA SER A 142 13.88 23.06 19.89
C SER A 142 12.66 23.24 18.98
N TRP A 143 12.56 22.46 17.90
CA TRP A 143 11.42 22.53 16.99
C TRP A 143 10.08 22.34 17.72
N TRP A 144 9.08 23.14 17.36
CA TRP A 144 7.82 23.26 18.12
C TRP A 144 7.14 21.90 18.41
N SER A 145 7.13 20.99 17.44
CA SER A 145 6.45 19.68 17.61
C SER A 145 7.20 18.73 18.54
N LEU A 146 8.50 18.94 18.73
CA LEU A 146 9.37 18.13 19.58
C LEU A 146 9.44 18.64 21.03
N GLN A 147 8.70 19.71 21.36
CA GLN A 147 8.62 20.25 22.73
C GLN A 147 7.54 19.54 23.53
N PRO A 148 7.67 19.44 24.85
CA PRO A 148 6.59 18.96 25.71
C PRO A 148 5.28 19.69 25.44
N LEU A 149 4.16 19.05 25.74
CA LEU A 149 2.84 19.68 25.66
C LEU A 149 2.77 20.84 26.66
N ALA A 150 2.35 22.01 26.18
CA ALA A 150 2.18 23.18 27.02
C ALA A 150 0.78 23.17 27.68
N GLU A 151 0.71 23.32 29.00
CA GLU A 151 -0.54 23.54 29.71
C GLU A 151 -1.01 24.98 29.52
N ALA A 152 -1.61 25.28 28.37
CA ALA A 152 -2.16 26.59 28.10
C ALA A 152 -3.55 26.73 28.70
N ALA A 153 -3.74 27.73 29.56
CA ALA A 153 -5.08 28.10 30.02
C ALA A 153 -5.86 28.77 28.87
N PRO A 154 -7.15 28.39 28.65
CA PRO A 154 -7.98 29.06 27.66
C PRO A 154 -8.08 30.55 27.92
N PRO A 155 -7.81 31.44 26.94
CA PRO A 155 -7.78 32.88 27.12
C PRO A 155 -9.13 33.42 27.68
N GLU A 156 -9.08 34.39 28.55
CA GLU A 156 -10.25 35.11 28.99
C GLU A 156 -10.34 36.45 28.24
N ASP A 157 -11.48 36.69 27.58
CA ASP A 157 -11.71 37.93 26.85
C ASP A 157 -13.10 38.46 27.12
N LYS A 158 -13.16 39.61 27.74
CA LYS A 158 -14.45 40.27 28.11
C LYS A 158 -15.21 40.79 26.89
N ASP A 159 -14.52 40.98 25.78
CA ASP A 159 -15.16 41.45 24.54
C ASP A 159 -15.73 40.27 23.70
N ALA A 160 -15.47 39.04 24.11
CA ALA A 160 -16.05 37.89 23.47
C ALA A 160 -17.56 37.82 23.71
N PRO A 161 -18.39 37.47 22.70
CA PRO A 161 -19.81 37.19 22.91
C PRO A 161 -20.01 36.15 24.02
N ALA A 162 -21.06 36.30 24.83
CA ALA A 162 -21.29 35.45 26.00
C ALA A 162 -21.26 33.95 25.68
N ASN A 163 -21.80 33.53 24.52
CA ASN A 163 -21.80 32.16 24.08
C ASN A 163 -20.41 31.66 23.64
N TRP A 164 -19.44 32.53 23.32
CA TRP A 164 -18.08 32.22 22.99
C TRP A 164 -17.14 32.12 24.20
N GLN A 165 -17.64 32.48 25.39
CA GLN A 165 -16.89 32.42 26.65
C GLN A 165 -17.01 31.07 27.35
N THR A 166 -18.00 30.26 27.01
CA THR A 166 -18.31 28.98 27.70
C THR A 166 -17.37 27.82 27.32
N SER A 167 -17.03 27.67 26.05
CA SER A 167 -16.19 26.60 25.58
C SER A 167 -14.70 27.03 25.53
N PRO A 168 -13.78 26.23 26.09
CA PRO A 168 -12.34 26.45 25.93
C PRO A 168 -11.91 26.59 24.47
N ILE A 169 -12.47 25.77 23.57
CA ILE A 169 -12.17 25.80 22.13
C ILE A 169 -12.52 27.18 21.55
N ASP A 170 -13.69 27.68 21.86
CA ASP A 170 -14.19 28.98 21.36
C ASP A 170 -13.33 30.15 21.85
N ARG A 171 -12.86 30.06 23.09
CA ARG A 171 -11.98 31.07 23.67
C ARG A 171 -10.63 31.17 22.92
N PHE A 172 -10.01 30.05 22.59
CA PHE A 172 -8.79 30.05 21.77
C PHE A 172 -9.03 30.59 20.36
N ILE A 173 -10.13 30.16 19.71
CA ILE A 173 -10.47 30.64 18.37
C ILE A 173 -10.77 32.13 18.38
N PHE A 174 -11.58 32.60 19.34
CA PHE A 174 -11.93 34.02 19.43
C PHE A 174 -10.72 34.92 19.66
N ALA A 175 -9.81 34.53 20.54
CA ALA A 175 -8.58 35.27 20.78
C ALA A 175 -7.77 35.46 19.48
N LYS A 176 -7.70 34.42 18.64
CA LYS A 176 -7.00 34.47 17.36
C LYS A 176 -7.72 35.31 16.32
N LEU A 177 -9.03 35.25 16.27
CA LEU A 177 -9.85 36.13 15.43
C LEU A 177 -9.67 37.60 15.81
N LYS A 178 -9.70 37.91 17.11
CA LYS A 178 -9.50 39.28 17.63
C LYS A 178 -8.13 39.83 17.29
N GLU A 179 -7.06 38.99 17.40
CA GLU A 179 -5.69 39.36 16.98
C GLU A 179 -5.64 39.86 15.53
N LYS A 180 -6.52 39.32 14.67
CA LYS A 180 -6.60 39.68 13.26
C LYS A 180 -7.74 40.62 12.91
N ASN A 181 -8.44 41.20 13.92
CA ASN A 181 -9.61 42.04 13.75
C ASN A 181 -10.75 41.36 12.95
N LEU A 182 -10.85 40.03 13.05
CA LEU A 182 -11.89 39.24 12.45
C LEU A 182 -13.03 39.02 13.45
N LYS A 183 -14.26 38.98 12.95
CA LYS A 183 -15.46 38.62 13.75
C LYS A 183 -15.94 37.22 13.32
N PRO A 184 -16.38 36.39 14.26
CA PRO A 184 -17.00 35.11 13.90
C PRO A 184 -18.30 35.32 13.12
N ALA A 185 -18.68 34.32 12.32
CA ALA A 185 -19.97 34.27 11.64
C ALA A 185 -21.11 34.01 12.66
N PRO A 186 -22.37 34.36 12.33
CA PRO A 186 -23.51 33.96 13.14
C PRO A 186 -23.65 32.44 13.21
N ARG A 187 -24.46 31.96 14.12
CA ARG A 187 -24.79 30.52 14.22
C ARG A 187 -25.58 30.09 12.99
N ALA A 188 -25.25 28.90 12.50
CA ALA A 188 -25.95 28.22 11.42
C ALA A 188 -27.38 27.84 11.80
N THR A 189 -28.26 27.68 10.82
CA THR A 189 -29.65 27.23 11.05
C THR A 189 -29.67 25.78 11.57
N LYS A 190 -30.78 25.40 12.22
CA LYS A 190 -30.95 24.01 12.68
C LYS A 190 -30.84 23.01 11.55
N ARG A 191 -31.36 23.31 10.37
CA ARG A 191 -31.26 22.49 9.19
C ARG A 191 -29.78 22.26 8.75
N GLU A 192 -29.01 23.35 8.69
CA GLU A 192 -27.59 23.25 8.38
C GLU A 192 -26.81 22.44 9.42
N LEU A 193 -27.10 22.65 10.69
CA LEU A 193 -26.49 21.95 11.81
C LEU A 193 -26.78 20.44 11.81
N ILE A 194 -28.02 20.02 11.63
CA ILE A 194 -28.33 18.58 11.57
C ILE A 194 -27.74 17.92 10.34
N ARG A 195 -27.78 18.58 9.17
CA ARG A 195 -27.17 18.06 7.94
C ARG A 195 -25.66 17.90 8.12
N ARG A 196 -24.96 18.93 8.57
CA ARG A 196 -23.53 18.94 8.86
C ARG A 196 -23.15 17.87 9.85
N ALA A 197 -23.82 17.80 11.00
CA ALA A 197 -23.52 16.86 12.06
C ALA A 197 -23.74 15.40 11.63
N THR A 198 -24.84 15.12 10.92
CA THR A 198 -25.16 13.76 10.48
C THR A 198 -24.13 13.25 9.45
N TYR A 199 -23.78 14.07 8.45
CA TYR A 199 -22.71 13.68 7.50
C TYR A 199 -21.35 13.54 8.20
N ASN A 200 -20.99 14.48 9.06
CA ASN A 200 -19.67 14.48 9.70
C ASN A 200 -19.46 13.29 10.64
N LEU A 201 -20.51 12.81 11.31
CA LEU A 201 -20.40 11.65 12.20
C LEU A 201 -20.73 10.32 11.52
N THR A 202 -21.59 10.29 10.52
CA THR A 202 -22.09 9.04 9.95
C THR A 202 -21.78 8.84 8.46
N GLY A 203 -21.41 9.91 7.75
CA GLY A 203 -21.22 9.90 6.29
C GLY A 203 -22.53 9.71 5.50
N LEU A 204 -23.69 9.97 6.12
CA LEU A 204 -25.02 9.80 5.53
C LEU A 204 -25.86 11.08 5.73
N PRO A 205 -26.86 11.34 4.86
CA PRO A 205 -27.81 12.43 5.09
C PRO A 205 -28.75 12.14 6.26
N PRO A 206 -29.23 13.16 6.96
CA PRO A 206 -30.37 12.99 7.86
C PRO A 206 -31.64 12.67 7.05
N THR A 207 -32.58 11.93 7.63
CA THR A 207 -33.88 11.74 7.01
C THR A 207 -34.75 13.03 7.14
N PRO A 208 -35.72 13.24 6.23
CA PRO A 208 -36.64 14.38 6.33
C PRO A 208 -37.39 14.45 7.68
N GLU A 209 -37.67 13.27 8.23
CA GLU A 209 -38.36 13.13 9.52
C GLU A 209 -37.47 13.58 10.69
N GLU A 210 -36.17 13.23 10.66
CA GLU A 210 -35.17 13.68 11.64
C GLU A 210 -34.95 15.19 11.56
N VAL A 211 -34.91 15.77 10.35
CA VAL A 211 -34.79 17.22 10.14
C VAL A 211 -35.99 17.92 10.74
N ALA A 212 -37.23 17.50 10.39
CA ALA A 212 -38.46 18.11 10.89
C ALA A 212 -38.60 17.99 12.42
N ALA A 213 -38.18 16.85 13.00
CA ALA A 213 -38.19 16.68 14.46
C ALA A 213 -37.20 17.63 15.14
N PHE A 214 -35.99 17.76 14.61
CA PHE A 214 -34.95 18.63 15.17
C PHE A 214 -35.31 20.12 15.03
N GLU A 215 -35.89 20.53 13.90
CA GLU A 215 -36.36 21.92 13.72
C GLU A 215 -37.45 22.32 14.73
N LYS A 216 -38.37 21.39 15.05
CA LYS A 216 -39.45 21.61 16.02
C LYS A 216 -38.99 21.61 17.48
N ASP A 217 -37.90 20.90 17.79
CA ASP A 217 -37.39 20.79 19.17
C ASP A 217 -36.75 22.12 19.61
N GLN A 218 -37.42 22.84 20.54
CA GLN A 218 -36.95 24.11 21.07
C GLN A 218 -36.16 23.97 22.38
N SER A 219 -35.86 22.77 22.81
CA SER A 219 -35.09 22.53 24.05
C SER A 219 -33.67 23.09 23.91
N PRO A 220 -33.10 23.67 24.97
CA PRO A 220 -31.78 24.26 24.92
C PRO A 220 -30.67 23.22 24.63
N ASP A 221 -30.88 21.95 24.97
CA ASP A 221 -29.99 20.80 24.80
C ASP A 221 -30.30 19.99 23.53
N ALA A 222 -31.21 20.42 22.67
CA ALA A 222 -31.60 19.69 21.45
C ALA A 222 -30.43 19.33 20.57
N TYR A 223 -29.45 20.24 20.40
CA TYR A 223 -28.26 19.98 19.58
C TYR A 223 -27.30 19.00 20.26
N GLU A 224 -27.13 19.09 21.57
CA GLU A 224 -26.29 18.14 22.31
C GLU A 224 -26.85 16.71 22.22
N ARG A 225 -28.15 16.53 22.45
CA ARG A 225 -28.82 15.23 22.28
C ARG A 225 -28.69 14.68 20.86
N LEU A 226 -28.73 15.57 19.85
CA LEU A 226 -28.48 15.17 18.47
C LEU A 226 -27.06 14.59 18.32
N ILE A 227 -26.02 15.26 18.85
CA ILE A 227 -24.64 14.81 18.78
C ILE A 227 -24.46 13.48 19.54
N ASP A 228 -25.00 13.35 20.75
CA ASP A 228 -24.95 12.12 21.53
C ASP A 228 -25.56 10.93 20.79
N ARG A 229 -26.73 11.13 20.17
CA ARG A 229 -27.41 10.13 19.35
C ARG A 229 -26.52 9.68 18.16
N LEU A 230 -25.90 10.63 17.47
CA LEU A 230 -25.07 10.35 16.30
C LEU A 230 -23.76 9.66 16.67
N LEU A 231 -23.12 10.02 17.79
CA LEU A 231 -21.92 9.36 18.32
C LEU A 231 -22.19 7.92 18.79
N ALA A 232 -23.43 7.65 19.24
CA ALA A 232 -23.86 6.31 19.63
C ALA A 232 -24.31 5.46 18.43
N PHE A 233 -24.53 6.06 17.27
CA PHE A 233 -25.08 5.38 16.10
C PHE A 233 -24.04 4.49 15.43
N PRO A 234 -24.32 3.21 15.10
CA PRO A 234 -23.31 2.29 14.54
C PRO A 234 -22.64 2.78 13.23
N ARG A 235 -23.27 3.73 12.52
CA ARG A 235 -22.71 4.31 11.29
C ARG A 235 -21.53 5.24 11.55
N TYR A 236 -21.38 5.68 12.81
CA TYR A 236 -20.21 6.43 13.25
C TYR A 236 -18.91 5.66 12.99
N GLY A 237 -18.80 4.41 13.44
CA GLY A 237 -17.59 3.61 13.23
C GLY A 237 -17.32 3.31 11.76
N GLU A 238 -18.36 3.16 10.92
CA GLU A 238 -18.18 2.99 9.46
C GLU A 238 -17.54 4.23 8.83
N HIS A 239 -17.98 5.42 9.21
CA HIS A 239 -17.46 6.67 8.66
C HIS A 239 -16.08 7.01 9.21
N TRP A 240 -15.90 7.02 10.52
CA TRP A 240 -14.63 7.36 11.16
C TRP A 240 -13.58 6.27 10.97
N GLY A 241 -13.97 5.00 10.91
CA GLY A 241 -13.12 3.90 10.53
C GLY A 241 -12.59 4.06 9.09
N ARG A 242 -13.40 4.57 8.14
CA ARG A 242 -12.94 4.82 6.78
C ARG A 242 -11.79 5.84 6.74
N HIS A 243 -11.86 6.91 7.52
CA HIS A 243 -10.76 7.87 7.64
C HIS A 243 -9.47 7.21 8.16
N TRP A 244 -9.59 6.31 9.14
CA TRP A 244 -8.43 5.59 9.65
C TRP A 244 -7.86 4.60 8.64
N LEU A 245 -8.70 3.92 7.87
CA LEU A 245 -8.27 2.99 6.80
C LEU A 245 -7.45 3.69 5.72
N ASP A 246 -7.71 4.97 5.42
CA ASP A 246 -6.87 5.78 4.52
C ASP A 246 -5.48 6.04 5.09
N VAL A 247 -5.41 6.39 6.37
CA VAL A 247 -4.13 6.67 7.05
C VAL A 247 -3.24 5.43 7.10
N VAL A 248 -3.85 4.26 7.29
CA VAL A 248 -3.11 2.99 7.38
C VAL A 248 -2.97 2.27 6.03
N ARG A 249 -3.29 2.92 4.90
CA ARG A 249 -3.21 2.39 3.53
C ARG A 249 -3.86 1.00 3.37
N PHE A 250 -5.01 0.80 4.01
CA PHE A 250 -5.72 -0.47 3.93
C PHE A 250 -6.18 -0.77 2.50
N GLY A 251 -5.64 -1.82 1.91
CA GLY A 251 -6.04 -2.34 0.60
C GLY A 251 -6.08 -3.85 0.61
N GLU A 252 -7.02 -4.41 -0.13
CA GLU A 252 -7.34 -5.83 -0.17
C GLU A 252 -6.72 -6.53 -1.40
N SER A 253 -5.53 -6.05 -1.82
CA SER A 253 -4.66 -6.71 -2.80
C SER A 253 -3.20 -6.43 -2.47
N ASN A 254 -2.27 -7.25 -3.02
CA ASN A 254 -0.86 -7.07 -2.72
C ASN A 254 -0.20 -5.91 -3.48
N GLY A 255 -0.85 -5.36 -4.49
CA GLY A 255 -0.25 -4.35 -5.36
C GLY A 255 0.86 -4.92 -6.26
N PHE A 256 1.73 -4.03 -6.76
CA PHE A 256 2.81 -4.36 -7.67
C PHE A 256 2.33 -5.04 -8.96
N GLU A 257 3.22 -5.78 -9.62
CA GLU A 257 3.00 -6.32 -10.95
C GLU A 257 1.85 -7.34 -11.00
N ARG A 258 1.73 -8.20 -9.99
CA ARG A 258 0.67 -9.23 -9.97
C ARG A 258 -0.66 -8.75 -9.45
N ASN A 259 -0.65 -7.84 -8.51
CA ASN A 259 -1.81 -7.21 -7.87
C ASN A 259 -2.94 -8.16 -7.48
N VAL A 260 -2.61 -9.30 -6.88
CA VAL A 260 -3.56 -10.36 -6.52
C VAL A 260 -4.40 -9.94 -5.31
N ILE A 261 -5.69 -10.25 -5.33
CA ILE A 261 -6.62 -10.00 -4.21
C ILE A 261 -6.21 -10.76 -2.95
N ILE A 262 -6.46 -10.14 -1.81
CA ILE A 262 -6.32 -10.68 -0.45
C ILE A 262 -7.73 -10.76 0.16
N ASP A 263 -8.42 -11.88 -0.10
CA ASP A 263 -9.84 -12.06 0.26
C ASP A 263 -10.11 -12.11 1.78
N ASN A 264 -9.08 -12.27 2.60
CA ASN A 264 -9.17 -12.41 4.05
C ASN A 264 -8.53 -11.25 4.83
N ALA A 265 -8.45 -10.06 4.22
CA ALA A 265 -8.01 -8.83 4.89
C ALA A 265 -9.17 -8.06 5.56
N TRP A 266 -10.41 -8.28 5.13
CA TRP A 266 -11.61 -7.58 5.63
C TRP A 266 -11.79 -7.61 7.17
N PRO A 267 -11.32 -8.61 7.93
CA PRO A 267 -11.47 -8.60 9.39
C PRO A 267 -10.82 -7.40 10.06
N PHE A 268 -9.74 -6.86 9.48
CA PHE A 268 -9.10 -5.64 9.98
C PHE A 268 -9.98 -4.41 9.79
N ARG A 269 -10.65 -4.27 8.65
CA ARG A 269 -11.64 -3.19 8.43
C ARG A 269 -12.74 -3.26 9.49
N ASP A 270 -13.29 -4.45 9.73
CA ASP A 270 -14.35 -4.65 10.71
C ASP A 270 -13.87 -4.39 12.14
N TYR A 271 -12.64 -4.77 12.46
CA TYR A 271 -11.98 -4.44 13.72
C TYR A 271 -11.86 -2.92 13.91
N VAL A 272 -11.43 -2.19 12.90
CA VAL A 272 -11.33 -0.73 12.94
C VAL A 272 -12.70 -0.10 13.19
N ILE A 273 -13.71 -0.50 12.41
CA ILE A 273 -15.10 -0.01 12.56
C ILE A 273 -15.62 -0.26 13.98
N ARG A 274 -15.41 -1.47 14.50
CA ARG A 274 -15.82 -1.83 15.88
C ARG A 274 -15.07 -1.00 16.91
N SER A 275 -13.76 -0.84 16.77
CA SER A 275 -12.95 -0.05 17.70
C SER A 275 -13.43 1.40 17.84
N PHE A 276 -13.81 2.05 16.72
CA PHE A 276 -14.40 3.39 16.76
C PHE A 276 -15.80 3.39 17.38
N ASN A 277 -16.66 2.41 17.07
CA ASN A 277 -18.00 2.33 17.66
C ASN A 277 -17.96 2.15 19.17
N GLU A 278 -17.03 1.34 19.68
CA GLU A 278 -16.83 1.07 21.10
C GLU A 278 -16.02 2.16 21.82
N ASP A 279 -15.58 3.18 21.09
CA ASP A 279 -14.70 4.23 21.61
C ASP A 279 -13.45 3.65 22.29
N LYS A 280 -12.82 2.66 21.64
CA LYS A 280 -11.59 2.04 22.16
C LYS A 280 -10.53 3.11 22.38
N PRO A 281 -9.85 3.12 23.54
CA PRO A 281 -8.74 4.02 23.79
C PRO A 281 -7.72 3.97 22.66
N PHE A 282 -7.33 5.13 22.15
CA PHE A 282 -6.47 5.18 20.97
C PHE A 282 -5.04 4.68 21.26
N ASP A 283 -4.55 4.83 22.47
CA ASP A 283 -3.29 4.24 22.92
C ASP A 283 -3.32 2.70 22.86
N GLN A 284 -4.43 2.09 23.27
CA GLN A 284 -4.64 0.65 23.12
C GLN A 284 -4.69 0.25 21.66
N LEU A 285 -5.39 1.01 20.79
CA LEU A 285 -5.43 0.76 19.36
C LEU A 285 -4.02 0.78 18.74
N VAL A 286 -3.16 1.72 19.13
CA VAL A 286 -1.74 1.78 18.71
C VAL A 286 -0.98 0.53 19.15
N ILE A 287 -1.16 0.10 20.41
CA ILE A 287 -0.50 -1.10 20.92
C ILE A 287 -0.96 -2.35 20.15
N GLU A 288 -2.26 -2.47 19.88
CA GLU A 288 -2.82 -3.58 19.12
C GLU A 288 -2.35 -3.56 17.65
N HIS A 289 -2.16 -2.38 17.04
CA HIS A 289 -1.64 -2.24 15.68
C HIS A 289 -0.18 -2.71 15.55
N LEU A 290 0.64 -2.45 16.54
CA LEU A 290 2.07 -2.78 16.51
C LEU A 290 2.41 -4.14 17.14
N ALA A 291 1.61 -4.60 18.11
CA ALA A 291 1.88 -5.78 18.89
C ALA A 291 0.62 -6.59 19.30
N GLY A 292 -0.47 -6.48 18.55
CA GLY A 292 -1.71 -7.20 18.83
C GLY A 292 -1.54 -8.72 18.87
N ASP A 293 -0.67 -9.26 18.02
CA ASP A 293 -0.31 -10.68 18.03
C ASP A 293 0.46 -11.12 19.30
N VAL A 294 1.08 -10.18 20.00
CA VAL A 294 1.84 -10.41 21.25
C VAL A 294 0.92 -10.35 22.47
N ILE A 295 0.13 -9.28 22.56
CA ILE A 295 -0.74 -9.04 23.73
C ILE A 295 -2.03 -9.84 23.65
N GLY A 296 -2.56 -10.06 22.46
CA GLY A 296 -3.81 -10.76 22.22
C GLY A 296 -3.71 -12.27 22.38
N LYS A 297 -2.50 -12.84 22.33
CA LYS A 297 -2.26 -14.29 22.43
C LYS A 297 -3.14 -15.07 21.45
N ASN A 298 -4.33 -15.50 21.89
CA ASN A 298 -5.30 -16.26 21.09
C ASN A 298 -6.61 -15.49 20.87
N ASP A 299 -6.73 -14.25 21.34
CA ASP A 299 -7.90 -13.42 21.09
C ASP A 299 -7.88 -12.89 19.64
N PRO A 300 -8.78 -13.38 18.77
CA PRO A 300 -8.81 -12.96 17.38
C PRO A 300 -9.00 -11.46 17.22
N ASP A 301 -9.81 -10.85 18.08
CA ASP A 301 -10.18 -9.44 18.03
C ASP A 301 -9.02 -8.49 18.36
N VAL A 302 -8.04 -8.96 19.11
CA VAL A 302 -6.81 -8.21 19.42
C VAL A 302 -5.73 -8.49 18.36
N VAL A 303 -5.57 -9.78 18.00
CA VAL A 303 -4.55 -10.20 17.02
C VAL A 303 -4.75 -9.55 15.66
N VAL A 304 -5.99 -9.33 15.24
CA VAL A 304 -6.32 -8.70 13.94
C VAL A 304 -5.81 -7.27 13.85
N GLY A 305 -5.64 -6.57 14.97
CA GLY A 305 -5.04 -5.24 15.03
C GLY A 305 -3.66 -5.18 14.37
N SER A 306 -2.86 -6.26 14.49
CA SER A 306 -1.52 -6.34 13.89
C SER A 306 -1.50 -6.41 12.36
N THR A 307 -2.65 -6.53 11.71
CA THR A 307 -2.79 -6.35 10.25
C THR A 307 -2.26 -4.99 9.77
N PHE A 308 -2.31 -3.96 10.62
CA PHE A 308 -1.71 -2.65 10.35
C PHE A 308 -0.31 -2.74 9.74
N LEU A 309 0.53 -3.62 10.27
CA LEU A 309 1.91 -3.79 9.80
C LEU A 309 2.00 -4.33 8.36
N VAL A 310 1.00 -5.09 7.92
CA VAL A 310 0.96 -5.78 6.63
C VAL A 310 -0.16 -5.28 5.71
N CYS A 311 -0.75 -4.11 6.03
CA CYS A 311 -1.71 -3.44 5.14
C CYS A 311 -1.08 -2.86 3.88
N GLY A 312 0.23 -2.62 3.85
CA GLY A 312 0.92 -2.01 2.73
C GLY A 312 1.07 -2.93 1.51
N PRO A 313 1.40 -2.35 0.36
CA PRO A 313 1.72 -3.13 -0.82
C PRO A 313 3.03 -3.90 -0.64
N TYR A 314 3.13 -5.08 -1.26
CA TYR A 314 4.34 -5.87 -1.26
C TYR A 314 4.50 -6.67 -2.55
N ASP A 315 5.74 -6.78 -3.01
CA ASP A 315 6.07 -7.61 -4.16
C ASP A 315 6.11 -9.09 -3.74
N ASN A 316 5.29 -9.92 -4.40
CA ASN A 316 5.21 -11.35 -4.21
C ASN A 316 5.86 -12.14 -5.36
N VAL A 317 6.46 -11.49 -6.31
CA VAL A 317 7.25 -12.14 -7.36
C VAL A 317 8.55 -12.60 -6.72
N GLY A 318 8.65 -13.91 -6.46
CA GLY A 318 9.82 -14.52 -5.87
C GLY A 318 11.04 -14.24 -6.74
N ASN A 319 11.90 -13.34 -6.29
CA ASN A 319 13.09 -13.00 -7.02
C ASN A 319 14.21 -13.98 -6.67
N GLN A 320 14.71 -14.64 -7.67
CA GLN A 320 15.82 -15.59 -7.52
C GLN A 320 17.17 -14.88 -7.35
N ASP A 321 17.24 -13.59 -7.68
CA ASP A 321 18.40 -12.74 -7.40
C ASP A 321 18.40 -12.31 -5.91
N PRO A 322 19.39 -12.74 -5.11
CA PRO A 322 19.49 -12.37 -3.70
C PRO A 322 19.62 -10.86 -3.46
N VAL A 323 20.22 -10.11 -4.40
CA VAL A 323 20.38 -8.66 -4.30
C VAL A 323 18.99 -7.98 -4.39
N GLN A 324 18.22 -8.37 -5.38
CA GLN A 324 16.88 -7.83 -5.57
C GLN A 324 15.93 -8.28 -4.46
N ALA A 325 16.00 -9.53 -4.01
CA ALA A 325 15.23 -10.01 -2.86
C ALA A 325 15.51 -9.21 -1.59
N ALA A 326 16.77 -8.85 -1.33
CA ALA A 326 17.15 -8.01 -0.20
C ALA A 326 16.60 -6.58 -0.35
N GLN A 327 16.59 -6.03 -1.58
CA GLN A 327 16.01 -4.70 -1.86
C GLN A 327 14.50 -4.68 -1.67
N ILE A 328 13.79 -5.69 -2.18
CA ILE A 328 12.33 -5.86 -1.98
C ILE A 328 12.02 -5.94 -0.49
N ARG A 329 12.81 -6.73 0.26
CA ARG A 329 12.64 -6.83 1.71
C ARG A 329 12.85 -5.50 2.42
N ALA A 330 13.88 -4.75 2.03
CA ALA A 330 14.15 -3.43 2.59
C ALA A 330 13.00 -2.44 2.29
N ASN A 331 12.42 -2.49 1.09
CA ASN A 331 11.26 -1.66 0.71
C ASN A 331 10.01 -2.03 1.52
N THR A 332 9.78 -3.32 1.77
CA THR A 332 8.66 -3.78 2.59
C THR A 332 8.74 -3.26 4.03
N ILE A 333 9.93 -3.26 4.63
CA ILE A 333 10.12 -2.72 5.99
C ILE A 333 10.06 -1.19 5.98
N ASP A 334 10.56 -0.54 4.93
CA ASP A 334 10.47 0.92 4.76
C ASP A 334 9.02 1.40 4.80
N ASP A 335 8.10 0.68 4.13
CA ASP A 335 6.67 0.97 4.17
C ASP A 335 6.10 0.91 5.60
N MET A 336 6.47 -0.12 6.38
CA MET A 336 6.06 -0.24 7.80
C MET A 336 6.58 0.93 8.64
N ILE A 337 7.84 1.33 8.45
CA ILE A 337 8.47 2.44 9.18
C ILE A 337 7.80 3.76 8.83
N ARG A 338 7.61 4.05 7.54
CA ARG A 338 6.96 5.27 7.05
C ARG A 338 5.57 5.40 7.63
N THR A 339 4.75 4.37 7.46
CA THR A 339 3.38 4.40 7.95
C THR A 339 3.31 4.55 9.47
N THR A 340 4.17 3.88 10.22
CA THR A 340 4.23 4.03 11.69
C THR A 340 4.62 5.46 12.09
N GLY A 341 5.64 6.03 11.45
CA GLY A 341 6.09 7.41 11.70
C GLY A 341 5.01 8.45 11.34
N GLU A 342 4.40 8.34 10.16
CA GLU A 342 3.41 9.27 9.67
C GLU A 342 2.06 9.13 10.40
N ALA A 343 1.63 7.90 10.69
CA ALA A 343 0.35 7.63 11.35
C ALA A 343 0.33 8.06 12.81
N PHE A 344 1.40 7.84 13.55
CA PHE A 344 1.41 8.05 14.99
C PHE A 344 2.26 9.24 15.45
N LEU A 345 3.36 9.52 14.75
CA LEU A 345 4.30 10.56 15.17
C LEU A 345 4.24 11.82 14.29
N GLY A 346 3.59 11.76 13.13
CA GLY A 346 3.59 12.88 12.17
C GLY A 346 5.00 13.24 11.69
N LEU A 347 5.87 12.26 11.53
CA LEU A 347 7.25 12.44 11.09
C LEU A 347 7.56 11.63 9.84
N THR A 348 8.27 12.23 8.89
CA THR A 348 8.69 11.63 7.62
C THR A 348 9.97 10.79 7.79
N VAL A 349 9.95 9.83 8.71
CA VAL A 349 11.11 9.01 9.13
C VAL A 349 11.78 8.29 7.94
N GLY A 350 11.01 7.92 6.92
CA GLY A 350 11.51 7.25 5.72
C GLY A 350 12.60 8.01 4.97
N CYS A 351 12.66 9.34 5.09
CA CYS A 351 13.74 10.15 4.51
C CYS A 351 15.12 9.81 5.10
N SER A 352 15.15 9.21 6.30
CA SER A 352 16.40 8.81 6.97
C SER A 352 16.96 7.47 6.53
N ARG A 353 16.33 6.81 5.54
CA ARG A 353 16.80 5.52 4.99
C ARG A 353 18.21 5.61 4.38
N CYS A 354 18.50 6.66 3.63
CA CYS A 354 19.74 6.77 2.87
C CYS A 354 20.82 7.62 3.57
N HIS A 355 20.41 8.58 4.37
CA HIS A 355 21.26 9.53 5.10
C HIS A 355 20.49 10.11 6.28
N ASN A 356 21.11 10.84 7.20
CA ASN A 356 20.37 11.57 8.22
C ASN A 356 19.32 12.48 7.60
N HIS A 357 18.15 12.64 8.24
CA HIS A 357 17.09 13.48 7.71
C HIS A 357 17.59 14.89 7.41
N LYS A 358 17.30 15.39 6.21
CA LYS A 358 17.84 16.67 5.73
C LYS A 358 17.32 17.87 6.52
N PHE A 359 16.08 17.79 6.99
CA PHE A 359 15.37 18.93 7.58
C PHE A 359 15.11 18.74 9.07
N ASP A 360 14.87 17.53 9.52
CA ASP A 360 14.51 17.19 10.89
C ASP A 360 15.65 16.49 11.63
N PRO A 361 15.72 16.56 12.98
CA PRO A 361 16.82 15.98 13.74
C PRO A 361 16.68 14.45 13.90
N ILE A 362 16.35 13.73 12.81
CA ILE A 362 16.20 12.29 12.75
C ILE A 362 17.45 11.68 12.12
N LYS A 363 18.13 10.81 12.84
CA LYS A 363 19.35 10.16 12.37
C LYS A 363 19.03 8.92 11.52
N GLN A 364 19.94 8.59 10.62
CA GLN A 364 19.88 7.33 9.89
C GLN A 364 19.87 6.14 10.85
N GLN A 365 20.58 6.22 11.95
CA GLN A 365 20.58 5.20 13.01
C GLN A 365 19.17 4.96 13.58
N ASP A 366 18.36 6.02 13.78
CA ASP A 366 16.98 5.89 14.28
C ASP A 366 16.12 5.07 13.31
N TYR A 367 16.26 5.33 12.00
CA TYR A 367 15.57 4.57 10.97
C TYR A 367 15.93 3.07 11.02
N TYR A 368 17.22 2.73 11.14
CA TYR A 368 17.65 1.32 11.18
C TYR A 368 17.40 0.64 12.53
N SER A 369 17.22 1.39 13.60
CA SER A 369 16.70 0.86 14.87
C SER A 369 15.24 0.42 14.75
N LEU A 370 14.42 1.21 14.01
CA LEU A 370 13.06 0.81 13.65
C LEU A 370 13.05 -0.35 12.63
N TYR A 371 13.99 -0.36 11.68
CA TYR A 371 14.17 -1.49 10.76
C TYR A 371 14.43 -2.80 11.52
N ALA A 372 15.31 -2.77 12.53
CA ALA A 372 15.59 -3.92 13.40
C ALA A 372 14.34 -4.35 14.20
N THR A 373 13.48 -3.39 14.56
CA THR A 373 12.21 -3.66 15.26
C THR A 373 11.23 -4.43 14.36
N PHE A 374 11.12 -4.10 13.07
CA PHE A 374 10.19 -4.75 12.14
C PHE A 374 10.81 -5.90 11.32
N ALA A 375 12.08 -6.23 11.53
CA ALA A 375 12.81 -7.20 10.73
C ALA A 375 12.15 -8.59 10.63
N GLY A 376 11.39 -9.01 11.65
CA GLY A 376 10.68 -10.29 11.69
C GLY A 376 9.27 -10.30 11.12
N VAL A 377 8.71 -9.14 10.74
CA VAL A 377 7.34 -9.03 10.21
C VAL A 377 7.33 -9.36 8.73
N ARG A 378 6.46 -10.26 8.30
CA ARG A 378 6.26 -10.64 6.89
C ARG A 378 4.77 -10.64 6.54
N HIS A 379 4.44 -10.30 5.31
CA HIS A 379 3.08 -10.43 4.78
C HIS A 379 2.65 -11.91 4.76
N GLY A 380 1.37 -12.15 5.00
CA GLY A 380 0.78 -13.48 4.95
C GLY A 380 -0.44 -13.64 5.83
N SER A 381 -1.17 -14.73 5.57
CA SER A 381 -2.34 -15.12 6.36
C SER A 381 -1.95 -16.10 7.45
N ARG A 382 -2.59 -15.98 8.59
CA ARG A 382 -2.45 -16.92 9.73
C ARG A 382 -3.81 -17.44 10.14
N VAL A 383 -3.86 -18.70 10.52
CA VAL A 383 -5.05 -19.28 11.15
C VAL A 383 -5.29 -18.61 12.49
N ILE A 384 -6.41 -17.88 12.57
CA ILE A 384 -6.91 -17.23 13.78
C ILE A 384 -8.20 -17.92 14.16
N ALA A 385 -8.14 -18.85 15.09
CA ALA A 385 -9.30 -19.58 15.57
C ALA A 385 -9.25 -19.67 17.08
N ASP A 386 -10.42 -19.64 17.71
CA ASP A 386 -10.57 -19.92 19.13
C ASP A 386 -9.93 -21.28 19.47
N PRO A 387 -9.27 -21.43 20.62
CA PRO A 387 -8.69 -22.70 21.04
C PRO A 387 -9.71 -23.85 21.07
N GLN A 388 -10.96 -23.59 21.41
CA GLN A 388 -12.02 -24.59 21.43
C GLN A 388 -12.39 -25.04 20.01
N ASP A 389 -12.49 -24.10 19.06
CA ASP A 389 -12.77 -24.41 17.65
C ASP A 389 -11.62 -25.20 17.02
N ARG A 390 -10.36 -24.84 17.33
CA ARG A 390 -9.18 -25.61 16.90
C ARG A 390 -9.23 -27.04 17.44
N GLN A 391 -9.56 -27.19 18.71
CA GLN A 391 -9.66 -28.52 19.33
C GLN A 391 -10.78 -29.36 18.68
N ALA A 392 -11.94 -28.77 18.48
CA ALA A 392 -13.08 -29.43 17.82
C ALA A 392 -12.74 -29.86 16.39
N GLN A 393 -12.06 -29.04 15.63
CA GLN A 393 -11.61 -29.39 14.27
C GLN A 393 -10.53 -30.47 14.29
N THR A 394 -9.56 -30.36 15.20
CA THR A 394 -8.51 -31.37 15.38
C THR A 394 -9.14 -32.73 15.69
N GLN A 395 -10.11 -32.79 16.60
CA GLN A 395 -10.84 -34.02 16.94
C GLN A 395 -11.56 -34.64 15.75
N LYS A 396 -12.10 -33.82 14.83
CA LYS A 396 -12.75 -34.31 13.59
C LYS A 396 -11.75 -34.79 12.55
N ARG A 397 -10.60 -34.10 12.41
CA ARG A 397 -9.59 -34.39 11.38
C ARG A 397 -8.64 -35.53 11.76
N GLN A 398 -8.26 -35.63 13.03
CA GLN A 398 -7.28 -36.61 13.51
C GLN A 398 -7.61 -38.05 13.18
N PRO A 399 -8.85 -38.56 13.37
CA PRO A 399 -9.19 -39.92 12.99
C PRO A 399 -9.01 -40.18 11.49
N LEU A 400 -9.46 -39.24 10.63
CA LEU A 400 -9.35 -39.36 9.19
C LEU A 400 -7.89 -39.31 8.71
N GLN A 401 -7.07 -38.47 9.33
CA GLN A 401 -5.63 -38.40 9.04
C GLN A 401 -4.91 -39.68 9.44
N THR A 402 -5.30 -40.29 10.58
CA THR A 402 -4.78 -41.58 11.03
C THR A 402 -5.19 -42.72 10.07
N GLU A 403 -6.44 -42.76 9.66
CA GLU A 403 -6.94 -43.71 8.67
C GLU A 403 -6.20 -43.57 7.33
N LYS A 404 -6.03 -42.33 6.83
CA LYS A 404 -5.27 -42.08 5.61
C LYS A 404 -3.82 -42.56 5.71
N ALA A 405 -3.16 -42.28 6.84
CA ALA A 405 -1.80 -42.73 7.09
C ALA A 405 -1.67 -44.25 7.07
N GLU A 406 -2.60 -44.97 7.67
CA GLU A 406 -2.60 -46.43 7.67
C GLU A 406 -2.87 -47.01 6.26
N LEU A 407 -3.82 -46.43 5.50
CA LEU A 407 -4.09 -46.81 4.11
C LEU A 407 -2.85 -46.58 3.22
N LEU A 408 -2.15 -45.44 3.38
CA LEU A 408 -0.91 -45.15 2.66
C LEU A 408 0.19 -46.15 3.03
N LYS A 409 0.32 -46.53 4.30
CA LYS A 409 1.28 -47.52 4.78
C LYS A 409 1.03 -48.89 4.14
N GLN A 410 -0.22 -49.38 4.12
CA GLN A 410 -0.62 -50.63 3.53
C GLN A 410 -0.37 -50.63 2.01
N LYS A 411 -0.75 -49.54 1.32
CA LYS A 411 -0.46 -49.33 -0.10
C LYS A 411 1.04 -49.42 -0.39
N SER A 412 1.85 -48.68 0.40
CA SER A 412 3.31 -48.66 0.24
C SER A 412 3.94 -50.05 0.48
N ALA A 413 3.40 -50.86 1.37
CA ALA A 413 3.87 -52.20 1.61
C ALA A 413 3.74 -53.08 0.34
N ILE A 414 2.60 -53.03 -0.34
CA ILE A 414 2.39 -53.72 -1.62
C ILE A 414 3.34 -53.19 -2.70
N GLU A 415 3.39 -51.85 -2.85
CA GLU A 415 4.29 -51.23 -3.82
C GLU A 415 5.78 -51.66 -3.59
N ASN A 416 6.20 -51.70 -2.32
CA ASN A 416 7.57 -52.14 -1.96
C ASN A 416 7.76 -53.65 -2.29
N THR A 417 6.80 -54.52 -2.06
CA THR A 417 6.88 -55.93 -2.43
C THR A 417 7.03 -56.09 -3.94
N ILE A 418 6.27 -55.34 -4.72
CA ILE A 418 6.40 -55.32 -6.19
C ILE A 418 7.82 -54.88 -6.60
N GLN A 419 8.31 -53.79 -5.97
CA GLN A 419 9.69 -53.32 -6.28
C GLN A 419 10.78 -54.29 -5.87
N GLN A 420 10.67 -55.01 -4.75
CA GLN A 420 11.62 -56.00 -4.32
C GLN A 420 11.65 -57.19 -5.31
N ARG A 421 10.47 -57.63 -5.76
CA ARG A 421 10.35 -58.71 -6.75
C ARG A 421 10.97 -58.32 -8.11
N ALA A 422 10.73 -57.06 -8.54
CA ALA A 422 11.31 -56.50 -9.74
C ALA A 422 12.86 -56.35 -9.64
N GLU A 423 13.34 -55.94 -8.48
CA GLU A 423 14.78 -55.74 -8.25
C GLU A 423 15.55 -57.07 -8.33
N GLN A 424 14.93 -58.20 -7.90
CA GLN A 424 15.52 -59.56 -8.06
C GLN A 424 15.68 -59.93 -9.53
N LYS A 425 14.87 -59.34 -10.44
CA LYS A 425 14.93 -59.58 -11.89
C LYS A 425 15.57 -58.44 -12.67
N SER A 426 16.10 -57.46 -11.97
CA SER A 426 16.61 -56.20 -12.54
C SER A 426 17.60 -56.40 -13.68
N ALA A 427 18.55 -57.37 -13.52
CA ALA A 427 19.53 -57.68 -14.55
C ALA A 427 18.90 -58.14 -15.88
N ALA A 428 17.77 -58.85 -15.84
CA ALA A 428 17.05 -59.28 -17.03
C ALA A 428 16.30 -58.09 -17.69
N TYR A 429 15.63 -57.24 -16.90
CA TYR A 429 14.90 -56.07 -17.41
C TYR A 429 15.84 -54.99 -17.96
N GLU A 430 16.93 -54.69 -17.26
CA GLU A 430 17.90 -53.70 -17.66
C GLU A 430 18.71 -54.08 -18.90
N LYS A 431 18.82 -55.36 -19.22
CA LYS A 431 19.42 -55.84 -20.45
C LYS A 431 18.68 -55.35 -21.70
N GLU A 432 17.36 -55.12 -21.58
CA GLU A 432 16.54 -54.56 -22.65
C GLU A 432 16.79 -53.07 -22.90
N TRP A 433 17.37 -52.34 -21.92
CA TRP A 433 17.61 -50.90 -22.00
C TRP A 433 18.94 -50.59 -22.68
N THR A 434 18.94 -50.73 -23.97
CA THR A 434 20.17 -50.64 -24.80
C THR A 434 20.48 -49.21 -25.29
N ARG A 435 19.49 -48.30 -25.27
CA ARG A 435 19.64 -46.95 -25.79
C ARG A 435 19.76 -45.92 -24.67
N GLU A 436 20.38 -44.78 -24.98
CA GLU A 436 20.53 -43.68 -24.03
C GLU A 436 19.15 -43.11 -23.59
N PRO A 437 19.06 -42.50 -22.37
CA PRO A 437 17.83 -41.86 -21.90
C PRO A 437 17.34 -40.79 -22.86
N ALA A 438 16.02 -40.54 -22.86
CA ALA A 438 15.47 -39.38 -23.53
C ALA A 438 16.05 -38.08 -22.97
N LYS A 439 16.27 -37.09 -23.84
CA LYS A 439 16.84 -35.76 -23.47
C LYS A 439 15.92 -34.65 -23.93
N ARG A 440 15.88 -33.59 -23.14
CA ARG A 440 15.07 -32.40 -23.48
C ARG A 440 15.49 -31.73 -24.78
N THR A 441 16.79 -31.80 -25.13
CA THR A 441 17.36 -31.16 -26.32
C THR A 441 17.04 -31.91 -27.62
N GLY A 442 16.53 -33.12 -27.51
CA GLY A 442 16.04 -33.86 -28.65
C GLY A 442 16.05 -35.36 -28.44
N VAL A 443 15.05 -35.99 -28.97
CA VAL A 443 14.90 -37.43 -29.12
C VAL A 443 14.78 -37.72 -30.60
N GLU A 444 15.61 -38.59 -31.09
CA GLU A 444 15.55 -39.10 -32.46
C GLU A 444 15.18 -40.58 -32.46
N GLU A 445 14.17 -40.94 -33.27
CA GLU A 445 13.70 -42.30 -33.49
C GLU A 445 13.78 -42.65 -34.97
N THR A 446 14.47 -43.75 -35.26
CA THR A 446 14.59 -44.31 -36.61
C THR A 446 13.96 -45.68 -36.66
N PHE A 447 13.27 -45.98 -37.73
CA PHE A 447 12.51 -47.23 -37.92
C PHE A 447 12.50 -47.64 -39.40
N PRO A 448 12.14 -48.87 -39.76
CA PRO A 448 11.98 -49.27 -41.14
C PRO A 448 10.99 -48.36 -41.89
N PRO A 449 11.25 -48.07 -43.17
CA PRO A 449 10.35 -47.22 -43.96
C PRO A 449 8.90 -47.68 -43.89
N VAL A 450 8.00 -46.75 -43.55
CA VAL A 450 6.57 -47.01 -43.41
C VAL A 450 5.76 -45.88 -44.02
N THR A 451 4.69 -46.18 -44.70
CA THR A 451 3.75 -45.17 -45.27
C THR A 451 2.83 -44.66 -44.18
N ALA A 452 2.85 -43.36 -43.97
CA ALA A 452 2.03 -42.65 -42.98
C ALA A 452 1.38 -41.39 -43.54
N LYS A 453 0.15 -41.10 -43.13
CA LYS A 453 -0.49 -39.81 -43.31
C LYS A 453 -0.62 -39.12 -41.92
N TYR A 454 -0.70 -39.87 -40.85
CA TYR A 454 -0.79 -39.40 -39.49
C TYR A 454 0.35 -39.97 -38.65
N VAL A 455 0.92 -39.15 -37.81
CA VAL A 455 1.92 -39.51 -36.81
C VAL A 455 1.42 -39.07 -35.44
N ARG A 456 1.43 -39.97 -34.46
CA ARG A 456 0.99 -39.69 -33.11
C ARG A 456 2.11 -39.93 -32.10
N LEU A 457 2.38 -38.93 -31.28
CA LEU A 457 3.22 -39.03 -30.10
C LEU A 457 2.32 -39.11 -28.87
N THR A 458 2.38 -40.18 -28.11
CA THR A 458 1.64 -40.39 -26.86
C THR A 458 2.56 -40.36 -25.65
N SER A 459 2.28 -39.48 -24.70
CA SER A 459 2.98 -39.39 -23.41
C SER A 459 2.70 -40.62 -22.55
N GLN A 460 3.74 -41.22 -21.96
CA GLN A 460 3.68 -42.31 -20.99
C GLN A 460 4.40 -41.98 -19.67
N GLY A 461 4.95 -40.77 -19.56
CA GLY A 461 5.63 -40.26 -18.37
C GLY A 461 6.55 -39.09 -18.63
N LEU A 462 6.54 -38.11 -17.72
CA LEU A 462 7.35 -36.90 -17.82
C LEU A 462 8.65 -37.03 -17.02
N ASP A 463 9.71 -36.31 -17.41
CA ASP A 463 10.99 -36.29 -16.70
C ASP A 463 10.88 -35.96 -15.20
N THR A 464 9.96 -35.09 -14.85
CA THR A 464 9.68 -34.66 -13.45
C THR A 464 8.76 -35.61 -12.69
N ASN A 465 7.88 -36.31 -13.40
CA ASN A 465 6.92 -37.25 -12.83
C ASN A 465 6.58 -38.39 -13.82
N PRO A 466 7.08 -39.61 -13.56
CA PRO A 466 6.86 -40.76 -14.46
C PRO A 466 5.39 -41.19 -14.61
N ARG A 467 4.48 -40.66 -13.78
CA ARG A 467 3.03 -40.95 -13.85
C ARG A 467 2.20 -39.82 -14.44
N ALA A 468 2.80 -38.68 -14.72
CA ALA A 468 2.12 -37.57 -15.36
C ALA A 468 2.09 -37.74 -16.86
N MET A 469 0.95 -37.44 -17.48
CA MET A 469 0.70 -37.63 -18.92
C MET A 469 0.57 -36.31 -19.67
N THR A 470 0.39 -35.18 -18.97
CA THR A 470 0.14 -33.84 -19.52
C THR A 470 1.06 -32.81 -18.87
N GLY A 471 1.21 -31.64 -19.47
CA GLY A 471 2.08 -30.58 -18.99
C GLY A 471 3.53 -30.64 -19.55
N TYR A 472 3.82 -31.55 -20.45
CA TYR A 472 5.10 -31.57 -21.16
C TYR A 472 5.15 -30.48 -22.23
N ARG A 473 6.33 -30.17 -22.67
CA ARG A 473 6.57 -29.17 -23.71
C ARG A 473 7.12 -29.83 -24.97
N VAL A 474 6.76 -29.26 -26.11
CA VAL A 474 7.36 -29.60 -27.40
C VAL A 474 7.65 -28.29 -28.13
N ASP A 475 8.93 -27.99 -28.39
CA ASP A 475 9.36 -26.84 -29.17
C ASP A 475 9.42 -27.11 -30.66
N GLU A 476 9.73 -28.39 -31.04
CA GLU A 476 9.77 -28.81 -32.43
C GLU A 476 9.49 -30.30 -32.57
N PHE A 477 8.66 -30.67 -33.55
CA PHE A 477 8.38 -32.05 -33.94
C PHE A 477 8.56 -32.22 -35.45
N GLU A 478 9.49 -33.13 -35.83
CA GLU A 478 9.90 -33.35 -37.19
C GLU A 478 9.56 -34.77 -37.65
N VAL A 479 9.12 -34.91 -38.88
CA VAL A 479 8.87 -36.19 -39.57
C VAL A 479 9.64 -36.19 -40.89
N TRP A 480 10.52 -37.12 -41.04
CA TRP A 480 11.47 -37.18 -42.16
C TRP A 480 11.13 -38.31 -43.14
N THR A 481 11.15 -37.99 -44.44
CA THR A 481 10.96 -38.98 -45.49
C THR A 481 12.13 -39.94 -45.62
N ALA A 482 11.84 -41.12 -46.18
CA ALA A 482 12.82 -42.26 -46.32
C ALA A 482 13.54 -42.26 -47.67
N ASP A 483 13.59 -41.14 -48.38
CA ASP A 483 14.26 -41.01 -49.69
C ASP A 483 15.72 -40.51 -49.55
N ASP A 484 16.43 -40.46 -50.71
CA ASP A 484 17.85 -40.02 -50.73
C ASP A 484 18.07 -38.55 -50.35
N ARG A 485 17.03 -37.73 -50.36
CA ARG A 485 17.02 -36.33 -49.89
C ARG A 485 15.93 -36.10 -48.85
N PRO A 486 16.14 -36.58 -47.61
CA PRO A 486 15.10 -36.53 -46.62
C PRO A 486 14.54 -35.13 -46.39
N GLN A 487 13.23 -35.00 -46.35
CA GLN A 487 12.51 -33.75 -46.11
C GLN A 487 11.68 -33.86 -44.84
N ASN A 488 11.66 -32.78 -44.03
CA ASN A 488 10.75 -32.69 -42.89
C ASN A 488 9.33 -32.35 -43.42
N VAL A 489 8.46 -33.37 -43.49
CA VAL A 489 7.11 -33.25 -44.01
C VAL A 489 6.09 -32.84 -42.94
N ALA A 490 6.48 -32.74 -41.65
CA ALA A 490 5.64 -32.25 -40.59
C ALA A 490 5.42 -30.73 -40.57
N LEU A 491 6.37 -29.98 -41.16
CA LEU A 491 6.35 -28.53 -41.11
C LEU A 491 5.06 -27.95 -41.66
N ALA A 492 4.46 -26.95 -40.94
CA ALA A 492 3.24 -26.29 -41.36
C ALA A 492 3.35 -25.66 -42.76
N ARG A 493 4.50 -25.09 -43.14
CA ARG A 493 4.82 -24.59 -44.49
C ARG A 493 4.81 -25.65 -45.58
N ASN A 494 5.00 -26.92 -45.21
CA ASN A 494 4.93 -28.06 -46.11
C ASN A 494 3.57 -28.72 -46.14
N GLY A 495 2.59 -28.13 -45.39
CA GLY A 495 1.18 -28.57 -45.33
C GLY A 495 0.90 -29.54 -44.15
N GLY A 496 1.83 -29.69 -43.18
CA GLY A 496 1.60 -30.41 -41.93
C GLY A 496 0.59 -29.66 -41.03
N LYS A 497 -0.21 -30.42 -40.30
CA LYS A 497 -1.15 -29.90 -39.29
C LYS A 497 -0.98 -30.62 -37.97
N ALA A 498 -0.79 -29.86 -36.89
CA ALA A 498 -0.69 -30.39 -35.54
C ALA A 498 -2.03 -30.30 -34.79
N THR A 499 -2.35 -31.34 -34.05
CA THR A 499 -3.56 -31.41 -33.22
C THR A 499 -3.20 -31.94 -31.83
N GLY A 500 -3.62 -31.20 -30.78
CA GLY A 500 -3.42 -31.54 -29.38
C GLY A 500 -4.11 -30.50 -28.52
N ALA A 501 -4.60 -30.85 -27.33
CA ALA A 501 -5.21 -29.90 -26.41
C ALA A 501 -4.12 -29.06 -25.72
N ASN A 502 -4.34 -27.75 -25.61
CA ASN A 502 -3.47 -26.85 -24.84
C ASN A 502 -3.76 -26.97 -23.35
N SER A 503 -2.72 -26.94 -22.51
CA SER A 503 -2.87 -27.00 -21.05
C SER A 503 -3.30 -25.66 -20.44
N ARG A 504 -3.10 -24.54 -21.18
CA ARG A 504 -3.47 -23.19 -20.80
C ARG A 504 -4.06 -22.46 -22.00
N VAL A 505 -5.09 -21.66 -21.72
CA VAL A 505 -5.49 -20.57 -22.59
C VAL A 505 -4.52 -19.43 -22.28
N ALA A 506 -3.76 -18.95 -23.24
CA ALA A 506 -2.85 -17.84 -23.05
C ALA A 506 -3.63 -16.56 -22.74
N GLY A 507 -3.42 -15.98 -21.56
CA GLY A 507 -4.00 -14.69 -21.19
C GLY A 507 -3.30 -13.50 -21.84
N ASP A 508 -2.01 -13.64 -22.20
CA ASP A 508 -1.17 -12.49 -22.55
C ASP A 508 -1.16 -12.18 -24.07
N PHE A 509 -1.23 -13.20 -24.93
CA PHE A 509 -1.32 -12.99 -26.39
C PHE A 509 -1.84 -14.25 -27.12
N ALA A 510 -2.54 -14.05 -28.20
CA ALA A 510 -3.09 -15.13 -29.01
C ALA A 510 -1.97 -16.02 -29.57
N GLY A 511 -2.10 -17.34 -29.37
CA GLY A 511 -1.17 -18.34 -29.88
C GLY A 511 0.03 -18.66 -28.96
N ALA A 512 0.13 -18.05 -27.76
CA ALA A 512 1.12 -18.47 -26.79
C ALA A 512 0.90 -19.92 -26.37
N TYR A 513 1.96 -20.73 -26.43
CA TYR A 513 1.93 -22.16 -26.08
C TYR A 513 0.98 -23.01 -26.93
N ASP A 514 0.62 -22.56 -28.14
CA ASP A 514 -0.28 -23.26 -29.06
C ASP A 514 0.37 -24.49 -29.69
N VAL A 515 -0.45 -25.50 -30.05
CA VAL A 515 0.01 -26.75 -30.66
C VAL A 515 0.68 -26.53 -32.02
N GLY A 516 0.35 -25.48 -32.75
CA GLY A 516 0.98 -25.12 -34.01
C GLY A 516 2.46 -24.80 -33.92
N LEU A 517 2.95 -24.41 -32.73
CA LEU A 517 4.36 -24.14 -32.47
C LEU A 517 5.24 -25.39 -32.56
N THR A 518 4.64 -26.61 -32.51
CA THR A 518 5.39 -27.85 -32.60
C THR A 518 5.91 -28.15 -34.02
N ILE A 519 5.42 -27.45 -35.04
CA ILE A 519 5.76 -27.67 -36.47
C ILE A 519 6.02 -26.38 -37.24
N ASP A 520 6.29 -25.28 -36.55
CA ASP A 520 6.49 -23.97 -37.19
C ASP A 520 7.91 -23.77 -37.74
N GLY A 521 8.85 -24.67 -37.37
CA GLY A 521 10.26 -24.65 -37.79
C GLY A 521 11.09 -23.63 -37.04
N LYS A 522 10.67 -23.18 -35.84
CA LYS A 522 11.33 -22.20 -34.99
C LYS A 522 11.63 -22.81 -33.61
N ILE A 523 12.85 -22.62 -33.13
CA ILE A 523 13.30 -23.09 -31.83
C ILE A 523 12.98 -21.99 -30.78
N GLY A 524 12.55 -22.40 -29.57
CA GLY A 524 12.43 -21.53 -28.40
C GLY A 524 10.99 -21.25 -27.96
N ALA A 525 10.02 -21.11 -28.89
CA ALA A 525 8.61 -21.16 -28.53
C ALA A 525 8.17 -22.62 -28.45
N CYS A 526 7.27 -22.96 -27.53
CA CYS A 526 6.86 -24.35 -27.34
C CYS A 526 5.36 -24.48 -27.03
N TRP A 527 4.78 -25.56 -27.45
CA TRP A 527 3.48 -26.02 -26.99
C TRP A 527 3.58 -26.58 -25.57
N ILE A 528 2.57 -26.31 -24.72
CA ILE A 528 2.40 -27.00 -23.43
C ILE A 528 1.18 -27.92 -23.54
N ALA A 529 1.39 -29.21 -23.38
CA ALA A 529 0.39 -30.23 -23.63
C ALA A 529 -0.70 -30.27 -22.55
N GLY A 530 -1.96 -30.09 -22.95
CA GLY A 530 -3.14 -30.32 -22.15
C GLY A 530 -3.75 -31.72 -22.33
N SER A 531 -3.23 -32.50 -23.33
CA SER A 531 -3.61 -33.89 -23.60
C SER A 531 -2.38 -34.78 -23.62
N PRO A 532 -2.52 -36.10 -23.40
CA PRO A 532 -1.41 -37.04 -23.58
C PRO A 532 -0.88 -37.11 -25.00
N ASP A 533 -1.72 -36.81 -25.99
CA ASP A 533 -1.44 -37.06 -27.40
C ASP A 533 -1.16 -35.76 -28.17
N LEU A 534 -0.12 -35.81 -29.03
CA LEU A 534 0.15 -34.89 -30.12
C LEU A 534 0.00 -35.66 -31.43
N THR A 535 -0.87 -35.21 -32.36
CA THR A 535 -1.06 -35.83 -33.67
C THR A 535 -0.65 -34.86 -34.78
N ILE A 536 0.19 -35.30 -35.68
CA ILE A 536 0.57 -34.58 -36.90
C ILE A 536 -0.09 -35.23 -38.10
N GLU A 537 -0.90 -34.48 -38.82
CA GLU A 537 -1.43 -34.86 -40.12
C GLU A 537 -0.48 -34.33 -41.22
N LEU A 538 0.04 -35.20 -42.03
CA LEU A 538 0.85 -34.85 -43.21
C LEU A 538 -0.05 -34.45 -44.37
N LYS A 539 0.41 -33.57 -45.26
CA LYS A 539 -0.29 -33.12 -46.46
C LYS A 539 -0.85 -34.27 -47.31
N ALA A 540 -0.08 -35.33 -47.50
CA ALA A 540 -0.42 -36.57 -48.20
C ALA A 540 0.29 -37.74 -47.53
N PRO A 541 -0.11 -39.02 -47.79
CA PRO A 541 0.67 -40.15 -47.33
C PRO A 541 2.11 -40.07 -47.83
N GLN A 542 3.07 -40.26 -46.92
CA GLN A 542 4.50 -40.21 -47.19
C GLN A 542 5.18 -41.48 -46.63
N THR A 543 6.21 -41.97 -47.31
CA THR A 543 7.05 -42.99 -46.72
C THR A 543 8.08 -42.33 -45.80
N ILE A 544 8.04 -42.62 -44.52
CA ILE A 544 8.87 -42.02 -43.49
C ILE A 544 9.66 -43.08 -42.76
N ASN A 545 10.80 -42.72 -42.22
CA ASN A 545 11.68 -43.65 -41.44
C ASN A 545 12.30 -42.98 -40.23
N ARG A 546 11.98 -41.67 -39.94
CA ARG A 546 12.63 -40.97 -38.85
C ARG A 546 11.70 -39.89 -38.28
N ILE A 547 11.66 -39.82 -36.95
CA ILE A 547 10.95 -38.77 -36.20
C ILE A 547 11.94 -38.17 -35.22
N VAL A 548 11.92 -36.81 -35.10
CA VAL A 548 12.72 -36.07 -34.11
C VAL A 548 11.79 -35.10 -33.37
N PHE A 549 11.88 -35.06 -32.06
CA PHE A 549 11.14 -34.08 -31.25
C PHE A 549 12.01 -33.61 -30.09
N SER A 550 11.73 -32.41 -29.61
CA SER A 550 12.44 -31.73 -28.51
C SER A 550 11.51 -30.89 -27.65
N SER A 551 11.94 -30.57 -26.45
CA SER A 551 11.26 -29.63 -25.55
C SER A 551 12.06 -28.33 -25.37
N ASP A 552 13.34 -28.37 -25.61
CA ASP A 552 14.31 -27.27 -25.56
C ASP A 552 15.53 -27.64 -26.42
N ARG A 553 15.38 -27.53 -27.73
CA ARG A 553 16.43 -27.92 -28.70
C ARG A 553 17.69 -27.08 -28.54
N SER A 554 17.56 -25.83 -28.16
CA SER A 554 18.70 -24.93 -27.96
C SER A 554 19.55 -25.31 -26.74
N GLY A 555 18.97 -26.01 -25.78
CA GLY A 555 19.58 -26.27 -24.48
C GLY A 555 19.76 -25.02 -23.60
N ALA A 556 19.22 -23.86 -24.04
CA ALA A 556 19.44 -22.57 -23.42
C ALA A 556 18.49 -22.28 -22.25
N ALA A 557 17.52 -23.17 -21.95
CA ALA A 557 16.65 -22.99 -20.81
C ALA A 557 17.45 -22.83 -19.52
N MET A 558 17.30 -21.69 -18.84
CA MET A 558 17.98 -21.40 -17.59
C MET A 558 17.74 -22.53 -16.58
N SER A 559 18.73 -22.82 -15.73
CA SER A 559 18.75 -23.95 -14.79
C SER A 559 17.51 -24.04 -13.87
N ASN A 560 16.77 -22.96 -13.72
CA ASN A 560 15.56 -22.84 -12.89
C ASN A 560 14.24 -23.00 -13.68
N TYR A 561 14.30 -22.97 -15.00
CA TYR A 561 13.18 -23.25 -15.90
C TYR A 561 13.45 -24.58 -16.61
N LYS A 562 13.35 -25.67 -15.87
CA LYS A 562 13.42 -27.02 -16.49
C LYS A 562 12.21 -27.16 -17.40
N ALA A 563 12.45 -27.10 -18.71
CA ALA A 563 11.45 -27.47 -19.69
C ALA A 563 11.09 -28.92 -19.46
N THR A 564 9.87 -29.18 -18.98
CA THR A 564 9.38 -30.53 -18.75
C THR A 564 9.27 -31.26 -20.09
N PHE A 565 9.96 -32.39 -20.22
CA PHE A 565 9.99 -33.16 -21.45
C PHE A 565 9.45 -34.60 -21.28
N LEU A 566 9.16 -35.26 -22.40
CA LEU A 566 8.71 -36.64 -22.41
C LEU A 566 9.90 -37.58 -22.13
N ALA A 567 9.85 -38.22 -20.98
CA ALA A 567 10.80 -39.27 -20.60
C ALA A 567 10.35 -40.63 -21.10
N GLU A 568 9.03 -40.85 -21.06
CA GLU A 568 8.40 -42.07 -21.55
C GLU A 568 7.36 -41.71 -22.60
N TYR A 569 7.43 -42.36 -23.76
CA TYR A 569 6.55 -42.06 -24.89
C TYR A 569 6.39 -43.26 -25.82
N LYS A 570 5.35 -43.15 -26.67
CA LYS A 570 5.08 -44.06 -27.78
C LYS A 570 4.86 -43.21 -29.04
N LEU A 571 5.41 -43.66 -30.16
CA LEU A 571 5.18 -43.11 -31.49
C LEU A 571 4.43 -44.12 -32.35
N GLU A 572 3.38 -43.66 -32.93
CA GLU A 572 2.51 -44.46 -33.78
C GLU A 572 2.24 -43.75 -35.10
N VAL A 573 2.03 -44.51 -36.15
CA VAL A 573 1.72 -44.01 -37.49
C VAL A 573 0.39 -44.63 -37.99
N SER A 574 -0.29 -43.89 -38.86
CA SER A 574 -1.53 -44.33 -39.49
C SER A 574 -1.69 -43.74 -40.90
N THR A 575 -2.33 -44.45 -41.78
CA THR A 575 -2.76 -43.98 -43.12
C THR A 575 -4.17 -43.45 -43.11
N ASP A 576 -5.02 -43.87 -42.18
CA ASP A 576 -6.49 -43.57 -42.14
C ASP A 576 -6.89 -42.75 -40.87
N GLY A 577 -5.95 -42.53 -39.95
CA GLY A 577 -6.22 -41.89 -38.64
C GLY A 577 -7.01 -42.72 -37.65
N LYS A 578 -7.34 -43.97 -37.98
CA LYS A 578 -8.11 -44.89 -37.16
C LYS A 578 -7.33 -46.07 -36.67
N THR A 579 -6.58 -46.70 -37.59
CA THR A 579 -5.73 -47.86 -37.30
C THR A 579 -4.30 -47.38 -37.09
N TRP A 580 -3.75 -47.69 -35.94
CA TRP A 580 -2.42 -47.16 -35.56
C TRP A 580 -1.41 -48.32 -35.42
N GLN A 581 -0.23 -48.10 -35.97
CA GLN A 581 0.88 -48.99 -35.84
C GLN A 581 2.00 -48.29 -35.02
N GLU A 582 2.47 -48.93 -33.97
CA GLU A 582 3.63 -48.50 -33.21
C GLU A 582 4.90 -48.63 -34.08
N VAL A 583 5.69 -47.58 -34.15
CA VAL A 583 6.97 -47.56 -34.91
C VAL A 583 8.19 -47.36 -34.00
N ALA A 584 8.00 -46.74 -32.86
CA ALA A 584 9.05 -46.53 -31.86
C ALA A 584 8.44 -46.21 -30.48
N SER A 585 9.23 -46.45 -29.46
CA SER A 585 8.90 -46.09 -28.08
C SER A 585 10.15 -45.88 -27.20
N SER A 586 9.96 -45.38 -26.00
CA SER A 586 11.00 -45.23 -24.97
C SER A 586 11.39 -46.55 -24.28
N HIS A 587 10.71 -47.65 -24.57
CA HIS A 587 10.82 -48.94 -23.82
C HIS A 587 12.24 -49.47 -23.67
N ASN A 588 13.02 -49.43 -24.73
CA ASN A 588 14.41 -49.90 -24.75
C ASN A 588 15.44 -48.79 -24.46
N ARG A 589 15.00 -47.57 -24.07
CA ARG A 589 15.90 -46.54 -23.57
C ARG A 589 16.17 -46.74 -22.09
N LYS A 590 17.33 -46.35 -21.58
CA LYS A 590 17.59 -46.28 -20.14
C LYS A 590 16.64 -45.27 -19.50
N PRO A 591 16.08 -45.52 -18.29
CA PRO A 591 15.26 -44.57 -17.57
C PRO A 591 16.01 -43.27 -17.27
N VAL A 592 15.32 -42.13 -17.37
CA VAL A 592 15.94 -40.83 -17.11
C VAL A 592 16.25 -40.58 -15.61
N SER A 593 15.62 -41.33 -14.72
CA SER A 593 15.85 -41.25 -13.27
C SER A 593 15.46 -42.54 -12.54
N SER A 594 15.84 -42.66 -11.26
CA SER A 594 15.45 -43.75 -10.39
C SER A 594 13.93 -43.91 -10.20
N SER A 595 13.17 -42.81 -10.30
CA SER A 595 11.73 -42.86 -10.23
C SER A 595 11.10 -43.51 -11.49
N HIS A 596 11.67 -43.24 -12.67
CA HIS A 596 11.28 -43.91 -13.92
C HIS A 596 11.64 -45.39 -13.90
N ARG A 597 12.81 -45.74 -13.40
CA ARG A 597 13.23 -47.12 -13.21
C ARG A 597 12.21 -47.85 -12.31
N ARG A 598 11.85 -47.28 -11.17
CA ARG A 598 10.87 -47.87 -10.26
C ARG A 598 9.49 -48.00 -10.89
N LYS A 599 9.04 -47.01 -11.69
CA LYS A 599 7.76 -47.12 -12.40
C LYS A 599 7.77 -48.28 -13.39
N ARG A 600 8.81 -48.42 -14.21
CA ARG A 600 8.94 -49.55 -15.16
C ARG A 600 8.93 -50.89 -14.43
N PHE A 601 9.66 -51.03 -13.34
CA PHE A 601 9.70 -52.20 -12.51
C PHE A 601 8.32 -52.55 -11.96
N TYR A 602 7.57 -51.54 -11.47
CA TYR A 602 6.21 -51.70 -11.05
C TYR A 602 5.30 -52.17 -12.18
N ASP A 603 5.39 -51.57 -13.35
CA ASP A 603 4.57 -51.92 -14.52
C ASP A 603 4.80 -53.33 -15.02
N LEU A 604 6.05 -53.82 -14.93
CA LEU A 604 6.43 -55.15 -15.33
C LEU A 604 6.01 -56.25 -14.34
N GLU A 605 6.01 -55.93 -13.06
CA GLU A 605 5.82 -56.94 -12.00
C GLU A 605 4.45 -56.89 -11.28
N VAL A 606 3.67 -55.82 -11.41
CA VAL A 606 2.39 -55.73 -10.76
C VAL A 606 1.40 -56.76 -11.27
N THR A 607 0.91 -57.62 -10.40
CA THR A 607 -0.11 -58.62 -10.76
C THR A 607 -1.50 -57.98 -10.86
N VAL A 608 -2.46 -58.73 -11.44
CA VAL A 608 -3.86 -58.25 -11.55
C VAL A 608 -4.48 -58.05 -10.16
N GLU A 609 -4.19 -58.95 -9.23
CA GLU A 609 -4.65 -58.91 -7.86
C GLU A 609 -4.06 -57.72 -7.09
N GLU A 610 -2.76 -57.50 -7.19
CA GLU A 610 -2.09 -56.35 -6.57
C GLU A 610 -2.62 -55.05 -7.14
N ARG A 611 -2.83 -54.97 -8.45
CA ARG A 611 -3.40 -53.81 -9.11
C ARG A 611 -4.82 -53.52 -8.61
N SER A 612 -5.63 -54.56 -8.44
CA SER A 612 -6.98 -54.45 -7.87
C SER A 612 -6.93 -53.93 -6.44
N GLN A 613 -6.06 -54.46 -5.58
CA GLN A 613 -5.89 -54.03 -4.20
C GLN A 613 -5.44 -52.56 -4.13
N LEU A 614 -4.46 -52.17 -4.95
CA LEU A 614 -3.98 -50.80 -5.01
C LEU A 614 -5.05 -49.79 -5.47
N ASN A 615 -5.92 -50.22 -6.40
CA ASN A 615 -7.07 -49.42 -6.83
C ASN A 615 -8.08 -49.25 -5.70
N GLU A 616 -8.35 -50.28 -4.90
CA GLU A 616 -9.20 -50.18 -3.73
C GLU A 616 -8.63 -49.25 -2.66
N PHE A 617 -7.31 -49.31 -2.38
CA PHE A 617 -6.66 -48.36 -1.49
C PHE A 617 -6.77 -46.92 -2.04
N ASN A 618 -6.53 -46.70 -3.32
CA ASN A 618 -6.64 -45.37 -3.95
C ASN A 618 -8.10 -44.84 -3.86
N LYS A 619 -9.10 -45.70 -3.95
CA LYS A 619 -10.52 -45.36 -3.79
C LYS A 619 -10.81 -44.92 -2.35
N LYS A 620 -10.36 -45.69 -1.36
CA LYS A 620 -10.52 -45.39 0.06
C LYS A 620 -9.79 -44.09 0.44
N ILE A 621 -8.57 -43.90 -0.03
CA ILE A 621 -7.80 -42.67 0.21
C ILE A 621 -8.55 -41.45 -0.37
N ARG A 622 -9.09 -41.53 -1.59
CA ARG A 622 -9.89 -40.43 -2.17
C ARG A 622 -11.16 -40.15 -1.37
N GLU A 623 -11.79 -41.18 -0.81
CA GLU A 623 -12.95 -41.01 0.06
C GLU A 623 -12.58 -40.27 1.35
N VAL A 624 -11.49 -40.66 2.03
CA VAL A 624 -10.98 -39.99 3.21
C VAL A 624 -10.56 -38.55 2.88
N ASP A 625 -9.94 -38.32 1.72
CA ASP A 625 -9.59 -36.97 1.26
C ASP A 625 -10.83 -36.11 1.04
N ARG A 626 -11.89 -36.66 0.48
CA ARG A 626 -13.18 -35.99 0.33
C ARG A 626 -13.77 -35.60 1.68
N GLN A 627 -13.73 -36.51 2.67
CA GLN A 627 -14.23 -36.26 4.03
C GLN A 627 -13.38 -35.19 4.73
N LEU A 628 -12.07 -35.21 4.58
CA LEU A 628 -11.16 -34.16 5.08
C LEU A 628 -11.46 -32.81 4.45
N ALA A 629 -11.70 -32.78 3.15
CA ALA A 629 -12.05 -31.55 2.42
C ALA A 629 -13.44 -30.99 2.80
N ALA A 630 -14.36 -31.85 3.26
CA ALA A 630 -15.66 -31.43 3.75
C ALA A 630 -15.63 -30.78 5.15
N ILE A 631 -14.52 -30.93 5.90
CA ILE A 631 -14.31 -30.23 7.17
C ILE A 631 -13.74 -28.86 6.85
N PRO A 632 -14.49 -27.77 7.10
CA PRO A 632 -13.99 -26.43 6.82
C PRO A 632 -12.66 -26.17 7.51
N ASP A 633 -11.75 -25.47 6.81
CA ASP A 633 -10.53 -25.00 7.44
C ASP A 633 -10.85 -23.90 8.47
N PRO A 634 -10.06 -23.78 9.55
CA PRO A 634 -10.23 -22.68 10.49
C PRO A 634 -10.04 -21.35 9.75
N PRO A 635 -10.75 -20.29 10.18
CA PRO A 635 -10.60 -19.00 9.56
C PRO A 635 -9.14 -18.54 9.56
N SER A 636 -8.69 -18.14 8.39
CA SER A 636 -7.34 -17.61 8.19
C SER A 636 -7.46 -16.13 7.83
N TRP A 637 -6.80 -15.26 8.60
CA TRP A 637 -6.86 -13.82 8.42
C TRP A 637 -5.50 -13.25 8.03
N TRP A 638 -5.53 -12.14 7.30
CA TRP A 638 -4.34 -11.42 6.86
C TRP A 638 -3.75 -10.59 8.00
N VAL A 639 -2.96 -11.21 8.85
CA VAL A 639 -2.37 -10.60 10.04
C VAL A 639 -0.84 -10.66 10.07
N GLY A 640 -0.25 -11.12 8.97
CA GLY A 640 1.19 -11.30 8.84
C GLY A 640 1.75 -12.50 9.60
N HIS A 641 2.98 -12.83 9.26
CA HIS A 641 3.82 -13.78 9.97
C HIS A 641 4.88 -13.03 10.75
N HIS A 642 5.10 -13.42 12.00
CA HIS A 642 6.07 -12.81 12.88
C HIS A 642 7.12 -13.85 13.29
N SER A 643 8.29 -13.78 12.67
CA SER A 643 9.39 -14.73 12.91
C SER A 643 10.52 -14.07 13.69
N GLN A 644 11.22 -14.84 14.52
CA GLN A 644 12.43 -14.35 15.15
C GLN A 644 13.51 -14.13 14.09
N VAL A 645 14.08 -12.93 14.07
CA VAL A 645 15.26 -12.58 13.29
C VAL A 645 16.29 -12.04 14.25
N ASN A 646 17.44 -12.69 14.30
CA ASN A 646 18.54 -12.30 15.19
C ASN A 646 19.48 -11.33 14.47
N GLY A 647 20.12 -10.46 15.26
CA GLY A 647 21.18 -9.58 14.76
C GLY A 647 22.42 -10.34 14.26
N PRO A 648 23.44 -9.63 13.81
CA PRO A 648 23.53 -8.17 13.84
C PRO A 648 22.68 -7.47 12.78
N PHE A 649 22.06 -6.35 13.15
CA PHE A 649 21.41 -5.43 12.22
C PHE A 649 22.38 -4.31 11.86
N HIS A 650 22.28 -3.79 10.63
CA HIS A 650 23.23 -2.80 10.12
C HIS A 650 22.53 -1.59 9.53
N ILE A 651 23.18 -0.45 9.59
CA ILE A 651 22.88 0.69 8.73
C ILE A 651 23.24 0.30 7.30
N PHE A 652 22.35 0.55 6.35
CA PHE A 652 22.64 0.37 4.93
C PHE A 652 23.15 1.67 4.35
N VAL A 653 24.43 1.72 4.00
CA VAL A 653 25.07 2.92 3.46
C VAL A 653 24.38 3.33 2.16
N GLY A 654 23.86 4.57 2.13
CA GLY A 654 23.05 5.06 1.01
C GLY A 654 21.73 4.30 0.80
N GLY A 655 21.22 3.61 1.81
CA GLY A 655 19.98 2.82 1.70
C GLY A 655 20.12 1.49 0.97
N ASN A 656 21.35 1.09 0.59
CA ASN A 656 21.62 -0.13 -0.18
C ASN A 656 21.86 -1.33 0.76
N PRO A 657 21.00 -2.37 0.76
CA PRO A 657 21.14 -3.55 1.64
C PRO A 657 22.44 -4.35 1.47
N GLN A 658 23.13 -4.19 0.34
CA GLN A 658 24.42 -4.85 0.08
C GLN A 658 25.59 -4.11 0.75
N ARG A 659 25.43 -2.84 1.11
CA ARG A 659 26.47 -2.01 1.73
C ARG A 659 26.20 -1.86 3.23
N LYS A 660 26.62 -2.85 4.01
CA LYS A 660 26.45 -2.89 5.46
C LYS A 660 27.47 -1.96 6.13
N GLY A 661 26.98 -0.99 6.88
CA GLY A 661 27.76 -0.10 7.76
C GLY A 661 27.71 -0.54 9.22
N GLU A 662 27.67 0.43 10.12
CA GLU A 662 27.64 0.24 11.58
C GLU A 662 26.48 -0.65 12.03
N THR A 663 26.67 -1.36 13.15
CA THR A 663 25.62 -2.18 13.74
C THR A 663 24.65 -1.33 14.55
N VAL A 664 23.39 -1.72 14.51
CA VAL A 664 22.31 -1.11 15.29
C VAL A 664 21.51 -2.17 16.05
N VAL A 665 20.75 -1.73 17.01
CA VAL A 665 19.83 -2.56 17.78
C VAL A 665 18.42 -1.95 17.78
N PRO A 666 17.37 -2.72 18.07
CA PRO A 666 16.04 -2.18 18.24
C PRO A 666 16.02 -1.12 19.35
N ALA A 667 15.61 0.09 19.04
CA ALA A 667 15.58 1.20 19.98
C ALA A 667 14.54 2.25 19.55
N SER A 668 14.16 3.11 20.50
CA SER A 668 13.38 4.33 20.23
C SER A 668 14.18 5.34 19.42
N MET A 669 13.48 6.30 18.80
CA MET A 669 14.13 7.38 18.08
C MET A 669 14.79 8.38 19.05
N THR A 670 16.04 8.71 18.79
CA THR A 670 16.82 9.66 19.63
C THR A 670 16.27 11.09 19.57
N THR A 671 15.49 11.41 18.57
CA THR A 671 14.83 12.71 18.36
C THR A 671 14.01 13.17 19.57
N LEU A 672 13.37 12.24 20.30
CA LEU A 672 12.52 12.54 21.44
C LEU A 672 13.17 12.27 22.81
N ASN A 673 14.45 11.87 22.88
CA ASN A 673 15.11 11.49 24.14
C ASN A 673 15.22 12.62 25.18
N LYS A 674 14.93 13.88 24.79
CA LYS A 674 14.88 15.01 25.73
C LYS A 674 13.53 15.14 26.44
N VAL A 675 12.48 14.54 25.88
CA VAL A 675 11.09 14.74 26.34
C VAL A 675 10.43 13.44 26.77
N THR A 676 10.89 12.29 26.26
CA THR A 676 10.36 10.98 26.63
C THR A 676 11.51 10.01 26.92
N GLU A 677 11.31 9.11 27.86
CA GLU A 677 12.27 8.06 28.14
C GLU A 677 12.39 7.11 26.95
N GLY A 678 13.61 6.96 26.41
CA GLY A 678 13.90 6.06 25.31
C GLY A 678 14.12 4.63 25.80
N TYR A 679 13.96 3.67 24.89
CA TYR A 679 14.34 2.28 25.13
C TYR A 679 15.45 1.83 24.17
N LYS A 680 16.19 0.83 24.57
CA LYS A 680 17.20 0.15 23.77
C LYS A 680 17.23 -1.31 24.16
N LEU A 681 17.04 -2.22 23.20
CA LEU A 681 16.99 -3.66 23.41
C LEU A 681 18.22 -4.34 22.81
N ASP A 682 18.49 -5.56 23.27
CA ASP A 682 19.50 -6.41 22.66
C ASP A 682 19.10 -6.80 21.23
N ALA A 683 20.09 -7.00 20.34
CA ALA A 683 19.88 -7.38 18.95
C ALA A 683 19.11 -8.71 18.80
N ASN A 684 19.14 -9.58 19.80
CA ASN A 684 18.47 -10.88 19.81
C ASN A 684 17.21 -10.90 20.68
N SER A 685 16.77 -9.75 21.19
CA SER A 685 15.50 -9.65 21.94
C SER A 685 14.34 -10.27 21.15
N PRO A 686 13.35 -10.87 21.80
CA PRO A 686 12.18 -11.43 21.14
C PRO A 686 11.51 -10.43 20.19
N GLN A 687 11.17 -10.86 18.99
CA GLN A 687 10.62 -9.98 17.95
C GLN A 687 9.33 -9.28 18.40
N GLY A 688 8.46 -9.97 19.13
CA GLY A 688 7.26 -9.38 19.71
C GLY A 688 7.56 -8.28 20.74
N GLN A 689 8.58 -8.48 21.59
CA GLN A 689 9.00 -7.48 22.58
C GLN A 689 9.47 -6.19 21.90
N ARG A 690 10.22 -6.28 20.79
CA ARG A 690 10.71 -5.09 20.06
C ARG A 690 9.55 -4.19 19.63
N ARG A 691 8.48 -4.79 19.11
CA ARG A 691 7.30 -4.06 18.64
C ARG A 691 6.45 -3.54 19.81
N LEU A 692 6.34 -4.31 20.87
CA LEU A 692 5.60 -3.89 22.07
C LEU A 692 6.26 -2.69 22.77
N GLU A 693 7.59 -2.68 22.88
CA GLU A 693 8.31 -1.53 23.46
C GLU A 693 8.21 -0.30 22.55
N LEU A 694 8.26 -0.46 21.22
CA LEU A 694 7.99 0.64 20.30
C LEU A 694 6.57 1.20 20.49
N ALA A 695 5.58 0.33 20.61
CA ALA A 695 4.19 0.74 20.82
C ALA A 695 4.03 1.54 22.13
N ARG A 696 4.58 1.03 23.23
CA ARG A 696 4.56 1.70 24.53
C ARG A 696 5.25 3.06 24.49
N TRP A 697 6.38 3.16 23.79
CA TRP A 697 7.10 4.41 23.64
C TRP A 697 6.28 5.44 22.82
N ILE A 698 5.59 5.01 21.77
CA ILE A 698 4.73 5.87 20.96
C ILE A 698 3.59 6.47 21.79
N VAL A 699 2.98 5.68 22.68
CA VAL A 699 1.85 6.13 23.51
C VAL A 699 2.27 6.59 24.90
N SER A 700 3.56 6.77 25.13
CA SER A 700 4.07 7.33 26.41
C SER A 700 3.43 8.69 26.68
N LYS A 701 3.10 8.94 27.94
CA LYS A 701 2.49 10.21 28.38
C LYS A 701 3.35 11.43 28.04
N ASP A 702 4.66 11.24 28.04
CA ASP A 702 5.61 12.31 27.75
C ASP A 702 5.88 12.50 26.23
N ASN A 703 5.36 11.60 25.39
CA ASN A 703 5.49 11.75 23.94
C ASN A 703 4.52 12.84 23.44
N PRO A 704 5.04 13.99 22.98
CA PRO A 704 4.18 15.12 22.60
C PRO A 704 3.54 14.93 21.21
N LEU A 705 4.10 14.05 20.37
CA LEU A 705 3.71 13.93 18.97
C LEU A 705 2.39 13.18 18.80
N THR A 706 2.24 12.02 19.40
CA THR A 706 1.08 11.16 19.22
C THR A 706 -0.25 11.85 19.55
N PRO A 707 -0.41 12.51 20.71
CA PRO A 707 -1.66 13.23 21.00
C PRO A 707 -1.86 14.47 20.10
N ARG A 708 -0.79 15.18 19.69
CA ARG A 708 -0.90 16.30 18.74
C ARG A 708 -1.37 15.85 17.35
N VAL A 709 -0.80 14.75 16.86
CA VAL A 709 -1.18 14.18 15.56
C VAL A 709 -2.64 13.75 15.59
N LEU A 710 -3.07 13.10 16.65
CA LEU A 710 -4.46 12.67 16.83
C LEU A 710 -5.42 13.86 16.93
N ALA A 711 -5.14 14.84 17.79
CA ALA A 711 -5.92 16.05 17.94
C ALA A 711 -6.06 16.79 16.60
N ASN A 712 -4.96 16.91 15.86
CA ASN A 712 -4.96 17.55 14.56
C ASN A 712 -5.80 16.80 13.51
N ARG A 713 -5.81 15.45 13.53
CA ARG A 713 -6.66 14.65 12.63
C ARG A 713 -8.11 14.77 12.97
N LEU A 714 -8.50 14.71 14.25
CA LEU A 714 -9.88 14.95 14.66
C LEU A 714 -10.34 16.33 14.16
N TRP A 715 -9.54 17.35 14.36
CA TRP A 715 -9.81 18.71 13.88
C TRP A 715 -9.95 18.76 12.35
N TYR A 716 -9.03 18.13 11.63
CA TYR A 716 -9.05 18.06 10.17
C TYR A 716 -10.36 17.45 9.63
N TYR A 717 -10.82 16.35 10.21
CA TYR A 717 -12.04 15.69 9.74
C TYR A 717 -13.31 16.47 10.08
N HIS A 718 -13.28 17.31 11.11
CA HIS A 718 -14.40 18.18 11.44
C HIS A 718 -14.46 19.47 10.60
N PHE A 719 -13.30 20.08 10.31
CA PHE A 719 -13.24 21.39 9.66
C PHE A 719 -12.64 21.36 8.23
N GLY A 720 -12.28 20.21 7.72
CA GLY A 720 -11.68 20.05 6.38
C GLY A 720 -10.20 20.45 6.30
N THR A 721 -9.68 21.20 7.29
CA THR A 721 -8.26 21.58 7.38
C THR A 721 -7.78 21.44 8.83
N GLY A 722 -6.63 20.81 9.03
CA GLY A 722 -6.03 20.66 10.36
C GLY A 722 -5.49 21.98 10.90
N ILE A 723 -5.35 22.07 12.21
CA ILE A 723 -4.59 23.15 12.88
C ILE A 723 -3.18 23.20 12.27
N VAL A 724 -2.58 22.05 12.03
CA VAL A 724 -1.44 21.81 11.15
C VAL A 724 -1.96 21.25 9.83
N SER A 725 -1.84 21.97 8.72
CA SER A 725 -2.46 21.58 7.44
C SER A 725 -1.75 20.40 6.76
N THR A 726 -0.62 19.94 7.31
CA THR A 726 0.12 18.73 6.90
C THR A 726 -0.01 17.64 7.97
N PRO A 727 -1.12 16.86 8.00
CA PRO A 727 -1.48 16.03 9.16
C PRO A 727 -0.54 14.85 9.45
N SER A 728 0.37 14.51 8.54
CA SER A 728 1.40 13.48 8.74
C SER A 728 2.84 14.04 8.63
N ASP A 729 2.99 15.37 8.61
CA ASP A 729 4.29 16.02 8.63
C ASP A 729 4.28 17.23 9.59
N PHE A 730 4.79 17.02 10.80
CA PHE A 730 4.98 18.00 11.86
C PHE A 730 6.45 18.45 11.92
N GLY A 731 7.26 17.98 10.99
CA GLY A 731 8.65 18.38 10.81
C GLY A 731 8.81 19.77 10.17
N TYR A 732 10.04 20.09 9.81
CA TYR A 732 10.40 21.39 9.25
C TYR A 732 9.72 21.70 7.90
N MET A 733 9.44 20.67 7.09
CA MET A 733 8.75 20.82 5.81
C MET A 733 7.24 20.93 5.94
N GLY A 734 6.71 20.53 7.08
CA GLY A 734 5.32 20.70 7.44
C GLY A 734 4.95 22.14 7.78
N THR A 735 3.65 22.41 7.87
CA THR A 735 3.15 23.73 8.24
C THR A 735 3.19 23.92 9.75
N LYS A 736 3.38 25.16 10.19
CA LYS A 736 3.22 25.51 11.61
C LYS A 736 1.73 25.51 11.98
N PRO A 737 1.40 25.19 13.23
CA PRO A 737 0.03 25.24 13.71
C PRO A 737 -0.54 26.66 13.65
N SER A 738 -1.80 26.80 13.20
CA SER A 738 -2.52 28.09 13.23
C SER A 738 -2.88 28.52 14.67
N HIS A 739 -3.15 27.56 15.54
CA HIS A 739 -3.54 27.70 16.93
C HIS A 739 -2.73 26.72 17.80
N PRO A 740 -1.46 27.02 18.09
CA PRO A 740 -0.58 26.09 18.81
C PRO A 740 -1.08 25.76 20.22
N GLU A 741 -1.58 26.72 20.97
CA GLU A 741 -2.08 26.52 22.32
C GLU A 741 -3.36 25.67 22.33
N LEU A 742 -4.24 25.83 21.35
CA LEU A 742 -5.43 24.97 21.17
C LEU A 742 -5.02 23.53 20.83
N LEU A 743 -4.02 23.36 19.99
CA LEU A 743 -3.51 22.02 19.64
C LEU A 743 -2.98 21.29 20.88
N ASP A 744 -2.19 21.96 21.70
CA ASP A 744 -1.66 21.38 22.93
C ASP A 744 -2.78 21.12 23.95
N TRP A 745 -3.73 22.04 24.08
CA TRP A 745 -4.89 21.86 24.96
C TRP A 745 -5.71 20.63 24.55
N LEU A 746 -6.07 20.48 23.27
CA LEU A 746 -6.79 19.32 22.76
C LEU A 746 -5.99 18.02 22.99
N SER A 747 -4.68 18.05 22.79
CA SER A 747 -3.78 16.92 23.03
C SER A 747 -3.81 16.46 24.49
N LEU A 748 -3.78 17.40 25.42
CA LEU A 748 -3.87 17.13 26.84
C LEU A 748 -5.27 16.63 27.23
N GLN A 749 -6.35 17.13 26.60
CA GLN A 749 -7.70 16.60 26.85
C GLN A 749 -7.83 15.15 26.39
N ILE A 750 -7.25 14.77 25.24
CA ILE A 750 -7.21 13.37 24.78
C ILE A 750 -6.53 12.47 25.83
N GLN A 751 -5.37 12.87 26.35
CA GLN A 751 -4.66 12.10 27.37
C GLN A 751 -5.44 12.04 28.70
N LYS A 752 -6.06 13.14 29.13
CA LYS A 752 -6.88 13.22 30.36
C LYS A 752 -8.16 12.40 30.27
N ASN A 753 -8.68 12.17 29.06
CA ASN A 753 -9.87 11.37 28.77
C ASN A 753 -9.53 9.93 28.37
N ASP A 754 -8.45 9.38 28.91
CA ASP A 754 -7.99 8.01 28.66
C ASP A 754 -7.96 7.65 27.16
N TRP A 755 -7.51 8.60 26.32
CA TRP A 755 -7.39 8.45 24.87
C TRP A 755 -8.71 8.14 24.11
N ARG A 756 -9.88 8.39 24.73
CA ARG A 756 -11.18 8.22 24.10
C ARG A 756 -11.53 9.42 23.22
N LEU A 757 -12.11 9.15 22.06
CA LEU A 757 -12.26 10.16 21.02
C LEU A 757 -13.63 10.82 20.98
N LYS A 758 -14.69 10.11 21.35
CA LYS A 758 -16.06 10.61 21.20
C LYS A 758 -16.32 11.85 22.03
N ASP A 759 -15.78 11.93 23.24
CA ASP A 759 -15.95 13.12 24.10
C ASP A 759 -15.24 14.35 23.52
N ILE A 760 -14.06 14.18 22.94
CA ILE A 760 -13.33 15.28 22.29
C ILE A 760 -14.08 15.76 21.04
N GLN A 761 -14.61 14.84 20.26
CA GLN A 761 -15.46 15.18 19.11
C GLN A 761 -16.73 15.91 19.52
N LYS A 762 -17.38 15.45 20.58
CA LYS A 762 -18.55 16.13 21.18
C LYS A 762 -18.20 17.58 21.57
N GLN A 763 -17.07 17.78 22.26
CA GLN A 763 -16.61 19.12 22.63
C GLN A 763 -16.37 20.01 21.41
N ILE A 764 -15.72 19.47 20.35
CA ILE A 764 -15.50 20.20 19.10
C ILE A 764 -16.85 20.60 18.47
N MET A 765 -17.78 19.66 18.35
CA MET A 765 -19.05 19.88 17.67
C MET A 765 -20.02 20.79 18.47
N LEU A 766 -19.90 20.82 19.79
CA LEU A 766 -20.65 21.73 20.64
C LEU A 766 -20.07 23.15 20.70
N SER A 767 -18.83 23.36 20.19
CA SER A 767 -18.23 24.69 20.14
C SER A 767 -19.00 25.63 19.19
N GLN A 768 -19.02 26.94 19.49
CA GLN A 768 -19.55 27.94 18.58
C GLN A 768 -18.80 27.98 17.26
N ALA A 769 -17.52 27.73 17.31
CA ALA A 769 -16.67 27.63 16.12
C ALA A 769 -17.21 26.59 15.10
N TYR A 770 -17.67 25.42 15.56
CA TYR A 770 -18.29 24.42 14.70
C TYR A 770 -19.69 24.78 14.26
N GLN A 771 -20.42 25.47 15.12
CA GLN A 771 -21.83 25.84 14.88
C GLN A 771 -22.02 27.14 14.06
N GLN A 772 -20.93 27.76 13.59
CA GLN A 772 -20.99 28.93 12.71
C GLN A 772 -21.65 28.61 11.36
N ALA A 773 -22.27 29.60 10.76
CA ALA A 773 -22.72 29.58 9.38
C ALA A 773 -21.52 29.66 8.43
N SER A 774 -21.68 29.17 7.18
CA SER A 774 -20.66 29.14 6.14
C SER A 774 -20.63 30.37 5.24
N ASN A 775 -21.45 31.41 5.56
CA ASN A 775 -21.64 32.59 4.72
C ASN A 775 -20.28 33.27 4.41
N PHE A 776 -20.06 33.51 3.12
CA PHE A 776 -18.88 34.22 2.65
C PHE A 776 -18.93 35.71 3.04
N ARG A 777 -17.79 36.22 3.49
CA ARG A 777 -17.61 37.66 3.76
C ARG A 777 -16.28 38.09 3.14
N GLU A 778 -16.38 39.05 2.24
CA GLU A 778 -15.21 39.53 1.47
C GLU A 778 -14.15 40.19 2.35
N ASP A 779 -14.56 40.98 3.36
CA ASP A 779 -13.68 41.62 4.33
C ASP A 779 -12.81 40.61 5.08
N ALA A 780 -13.41 39.53 5.54
CA ALA A 780 -12.72 38.46 6.25
C ALA A 780 -11.86 37.61 5.32
N ALA A 781 -12.34 37.28 4.11
CA ALA A 781 -11.63 36.49 3.13
C ALA A 781 -10.34 37.17 2.61
N ARG A 782 -10.27 38.50 2.61
CA ARG A 782 -9.04 39.27 2.29
C ARG A 782 -7.93 39.04 3.31
N ILE A 783 -8.27 38.69 4.56
CA ILE A 783 -7.32 38.44 5.65
C ILE A 783 -7.01 36.94 5.74
N ASP A 784 -8.01 36.12 5.63
CA ASP A 784 -7.92 34.66 5.77
C ASP A 784 -8.86 33.99 4.75
N SER A 785 -8.37 33.85 3.51
CA SER A 785 -9.11 33.30 2.36
C SER A 785 -9.62 31.89 2.61
N ASP A 786 -8.79 31.07 3.26
CA ASP A 786 -9.03 29.64 3.47
C ASP A 786 -9.80 29.36 4.78
N SER A 787 -10.23 30.39 5.48
CA SER A 787 -10.94 30.30 6.76
C SER A 787 -10.18 29.47 7.83
N ARG A 788 -8.84 29.49 7.80
CA ARG A 788 -8.00 28.76 8.74
C ARG A 788 -8.11 29.24 10.18
N LEU A 789 -8.52 30.50 10.36
CA LEU A 789 -8.80 31.11 11.67
C LEU A 789 -10.23 30.89 12.13
N LEU A 790 -11.06 30.21 11.33
CA LEU A 790 -12.45 29.89 11.62
C LEU A 790 -13.33 31.11 11.89
N TRP A 791 -13.21 32.15 11.06
CA TRP A 791 -14.16 33.28 11.07
C TRP A 791 -15.53 32.90 10.53
N ARG A 792 -15.66 31.72 9.86
CA ARG A 792 -16.88 31.01 9.47
C ARG A 792 -16.63 29.52 9.52
N PHE A 793 -17.65 28.70 9.42
CA PHE A 793 -17.48 27.28 9.13
C PHE A 793 -17.03 27.12 7.68
N PRO A 794 -15.92 26.38 7.39
CA PRO A 794 -15.47 26.16 6.03
C PRO A 794 -16.41 25.20 5.29
N PRO A 795 -17.03 25.59 4.16
CA PRO A 795 -17.81 24.65 3.36
C PRO A 795 -16.91 23.55 2.79
N ARG A 796 -17.41 22.31 2.76
CA ARG A 796 -16.65 21.18 2.22
C ARG A 796 -17.45 20.35 1.22
N ARG A 797 -16.79 19.79 0.21
CA ARG A 797 -17.40 18.82 -0.69
C ARG A 797 -17.45 17.46 0.00
N LEU A 798 -18.52 16.67 -0.24
CA LEU A 798 -18.62 15.27 0.14
C LEU A 798 -17.55 14.43 -0.60
N SER A 799 -17.05 13.40 0.06
CA SER A 799 -16.17 12.39 -0.55
C SER A 799 -16.94 11.50 -1.54
N GLY A 800 -16.23 10.79 -2.42
CA GLY A 800 -16.87 9.86 -3.36
C GLY A 800 -17.73 8.80 -2.66
N GLU A 801 -17.27 8.30 -1.52
CA GLU A 801 -18.02 7.34 -0.71
C GLU A 801 -19.28 7.96 -0.09
N GLU A 802 -19.18 9.18 0.45
CA GLU A 802 -20.34 9.91 1.00
C GLU A 802 -21.37 10.20 -0.10
N ILE A 803 -20.95 10.60 -1.30
CA ILE A 803 -21.82 10.84 -2.45
C ILE A 803 -22.55 9.54 -2.84
N ARG A 804 -21.80 8.46 -3.04
CA ARG A 804 -22.37 7.16 -3.40
C ARG A 804 -23.38 6.65 -2.37
N ASP A 805 -23.01 6.70 -1.10
CA ASP A 805 -23.84 6.22 0.00
C ASP A 805 -25.09 7.12 0.18
N THR A 806 -24.94 8.43 -0.06
CA THR A 806 -26.07 9.38 -0.10
C THR A 806 -27.07 9.02 -1.18
N LEU A 807 -26.60 8.80 -2.42
CA LEU A 807 -27.47 8.45 -3.54
C LEU A 807 -28.24 7.15 -3.27
N LEU A 808 -27.59 6.14 -2.71
CA LEU A 808 -28.26 4.91 -2.29
C LEU A 808 -29.25 5.12 -1.15
N SER A 809 -28.93 6.00 -0.20
CA SER A 809 -29.79 6.31 0.94
C SER A 809 -31.05 7.04 0.52
N VAL A 810 -30.93 8.11 -0.28
CA VAL A 810 -32.10 8.91 -0.74
C VAL A 810 -33.00 8.14 -1.68
N THR A 811 -32.50 7.11 -2.37
CA THR A 811 -33.31 6.20 -3.21
C THR A 811 -33.94 5.05 -2.42
N GLY A 812 -33.59 4.87 -1.14
CA GLY A 812 -34.05 3.75 -0.32
C GLY A 812 -33.41 2.40 -0.69
N LYS A 813 -32.32 2.42 -1.48
CA LYS A 813 -31.63 1.18 -1.92
C LYS A 813 -30.44 0.81 -1.04
N LEU A 814 -30.01 1.68 -0.13
CA LEU A 814 -28.83 1.43 0.70
C LEU A 814 -29.00 0.19 1.58
N ASN A 815 -28.14 -0.79 1.38
CA ASN A 815 -28.05 -1.96 2.25
C ASN A 815 -27.14 -1.65 3.44
N LEU A 816 -27.73 -1.61 4.63
CA LEU A 816 -27.06 -1.28 5.88
C LEU A 816 -26.38 -2.47 6.58
N LYS A 817 -26.20 -3.61 5.90
CA LYS A 817 -25.49 -4.77 6.46
C LYS A 817 -24.06 -4.40 6.81
N MET A 818 -23.69 -4.54 8.09
CA MET A 818 -22.36 -4.30 8.61
C MET A 818 -21.50 -5.56 8.54
N GLY A 819 -20.17 -5.34 8.40
CA GLY A 819 -19.16 -6.38 8.55
C GLY A 819 -19.15 -7.47 7.48
N GLY A 820 -18.21 -8.39 7.64
CA GLY A 820 -18.01 -9.52 6.74
C GLY A 820 -17.29 -9.20 5.44
N PRO A 821 -17.14 -10.18 4.55
CA PRO A 821 -16.49 -9.97 3.26
C PRO A 821 -17.07 -8.79 2.49
N GLY A 822 -16.20 -8.07 1.79
CA GLY A 822 -16.57 -6.93 0.96
C GLY A 822 -17.35 -7.34 -0.30
N PHE A 823 -17.93 -6.34 -0.99
CA PHE A 823 -18.48 -6.49 -2.32
C PHE A 823 -17.54 -5.86 -3.34
N ARG A 824 -17.67 -6.22 -4.62
CA ARG A 824 -16.83 -5.73 -5.72
C ARG A 824 -17.63 -4.81 -6.63
N LEU A 825 -16.97 -3.76 -7.11
CA LEU A 825 -17.46 -2.88 -8.18
C LEU A 825 -16.66 -3.12 -9.48
N TYR A 826 -16.06 -4.30 -9.59
CA TYR A 826 -15.29 -4.76 -10.74
C TYR A 826 -15.40 -6.28 -10.87
N GLU A 827 -15.23 -6.78 -12.08
CA GLU A 827 -14.93 -8.17 -12.33
C GLU A 827 -13.43 -8.42 -12.09
N TYR A 828 -13.13 -9.51 -11.39
CA TYR A 828 -11.77 -9.92 -11.09
C TYR A 828 -11.38 -11.09 -11.98
N LEU A 829 -10.41 -10.86 -12.84
CA LEU A 829 -9.82 -11.87 -13.71
C LEU A 829 -8.38 -12.10 -13.28
N GLN A 830 -8.03 -13.34 -12.99
CA GLN A 830 -6.67 -13.69 -12.57
C GLN A 830 -6.05 -14.68 -13.52
N ASP A 831 -4.97 -14.26 -14.16
CA ASP A 831 -3.98 -15.11 -14.81
C ASP A 831 -2.64 -14.90 -14.08
N ASN A 832 -1.57 -14.57 -14.77
CA ASN A 832 -0.28 -14.21 -14.16
C ASN A 832 -0.37 -12.84 -13.44
N VAL A 833 -1.12 -11.93 -14.01
CA VAL A 833 -1.43 -10.59 -13.50
C VAL A 833 -2.93 -10.48 -13.27
N ALA A 834 -3.32 -9.88 -12.17
CA ALA A 834 -4.73 -9.62 -11.90
C ALA A 834 -5.24 -8.44 -12.72
N THR A 835 -6.41 -8.60 -13.33
CA THR A 835 -7.11 -7.56 -14.08
C THR A 835 -8.42 -7.23 -13.36
N TYR A 836 -8.70 -5.94 -13.22
CA TYR A 836 -9.88 -5.39 -12.58
C TYR A 836 -10.68 -4.63 -13.64
N VAL A 837 -11.80 -5.20 -14.05
CA VAL A 837 -12.68 -4.59 -15.07
C VAL A 837 -13.86 -3.95 -14.35
N PRO A 838 -14.05 -2.61 -14.41
CA PRO A 838 -15.19 -1.95 -13.77
C PRO A 838 -16.53 -2.56 -14.22
N LEU A 839 -17.48 -2.65 -13.27
CA LEU A 839 -18.84 -3.14 -13.60
C LEU A 839 -19.59 -2.10 -14.45
N GLU A 840 -20.28 -2.57 -15.45
CA GLU A 840 -21.22 -1.75 -16.24
C GLU A 840 -22.66 -1.81 -15.68
N GLU A 841 -23.00 -2.90 -14.96
CA GLU A 841 -24.32 -3.11 -14.34
C GLU A 841 -24.18 -3.27 -12.83
N PHE A 842 -25.14 -2.72 -12.09
CA PHE A 842 -25.13 -2.69 -10.63
C PHE A 842 -26.37 -3.34 -10.05
N GLY A 843 -26.18 -4.40 -9.25
CA GLY A 843 -27.22 -5.13 -8.56
C GLY A 843 -27.28 -4.87 -7.05
N PRO A 844 -28.29 -5.43 -6.35
CA PRO A 844 -28.47 -5.27 -4.90
C PRO A 844 -27.26 -5.66 -4.05
N GLU A 845 -26.40 -6.57 -4.54
CA GLU A 845 -25.14 -7.00 -3.91
C GLU A 845 -24.13 -5.86 -3.81
N THR A 846 -24.20 -4.90 -4.74
CA THR A 846 -23.32 -3.72 -4.76
C THR A 846 -23.86 -2.54 -3.93
N TYR A 847 -25.06 -2.60 -3.38
CA TYR A 847 -25.72 -1.46 -2.71
C TYR A 847 -25.36 -1.31 -1.23
N ARG A 848 -24.37 -2.03 -0.72
CA ARG A 848 -23.79 -1.80 0.62
C ARG A 848 -23.02 -0.50 0.66
N ARG A 849 -22.78 0.01 1.88
CA ARG A 849 -21.94 1.18 2.10
C ARG A 849 -20.55 1.02 1.48
N ALA A 850 -20.02 2.11 0.92
CA ALA A 850 -18.74 2.13 0.22
C ALA A 850 -17.55 1.65 1.07
N VAL A 851 -17.59 1.78 2.40
CA VAL A 851 -16.56 1.27 3.30
C VAL A 851 -16.39 -0.26 3.21
N TYR A 852 -17.42 -0.96 2.74
CA TYR A 852 -17.38 -2.42 2.51
C TYR A 852 -17.01 -2.82 1.08
N HIS A 853 -16.73 -1.86 0.21
CA HIS A 853 -16.16 -2.17 -1.10
C HIS A 853 -14.81 -2.86 -0.92
N GLN A 854 -14.59 -3.98 -1.63
CA GLN A 854 -13.29 -4.65 -1.64
C GLN A 854 -12.28 -3.78 -2.39
N ASN A 855 -11.37 -3.17 -1.65
CA ASN A 855 -10.51 -2.11 -2.12
C ASN A 855 -9.18 -2.67 -2.64
N ALA A 856 -9.18 -3.13 -3.90
CA ALA A 856 -7.96 -3.56 -4.58
C ALA A 856 -7.16 -2.34 -5.06
N ARG A 857 -5.83 -2.37 -4.87
CA ARG A 857 -4.92 -1.32 -5.33
C ARG A 857 -4.94 -1.21 -6.84
N ALA A 858 -4.87 0.01 -7.36
CA ALA A 858 -4.96 0.31 -8.79
C ALA A 858 -6.25 -0.17 -9.50
N ALA A 859 -7.22 -0.72 -8.78
CA ALA A 859 -8.54 -0.97 -9.32
C ALA A 859 -9.31 0.35 -9.39
N ARG A 860 -9.58 0.81 -10.60
CA ARG A 860 -10.36 2.05 -10.80
C ARG A 860 -11.84 1.75 -10.67
N VAL A 861 -12.52 2.55 -9.86
CA VAL A 861 -13.98 2.58 -9.74
C VAL A 861 -14.38 4.01 -10.04
N ASP A 862 -14.87 4.25 -11.24
CA ASP A 862 -15.01 5.60 -11.84
C ASP A 862 -15.69 6.60 -10.89
N LEU A 863 -16.86 6.26 -10.36
CA LEU A 863 -17.58 7.15 -9.44
C LEU A 863 -16.77 7.55 -8.21
N LEU A 864 -16.00 6.62 -7.62
CA LEU A 864 -15.17 6.91 -6.45
C LEU A 864 -13.92 7.69 -6.84
N THR A 865 -13.26 7.26 -7.91
CA THR A 865 -12.00 7.87 -8.40
C THR A 865 -12.22 9.30 -8.89
N ASP A 866 -13.31 9.57 -9.62
CA ASP A 866 -13.64 10.90 -10.13
C ASP A 866 -13.87 11.91 -8.98
N PHE A 867 -14.29 11.42 -7.80
CA PHE A 867 -14.47 12.23 -6.60
C PHE A 867 -13.31 12.09 -5.61
N ASP A 868 -12.09 11.91 -6.13
CA ASP A 868 -10.83 11.94 -5.40
C ASP A 868 -10.69 10.86 -4.31
N CYS A 869 -11.33 9.68 -4.49
CA CYS A 869 -11.04 8.54 -3.61
C CYS A 869 -9.58 8.12 -3.77
N PRO A 870 -8.77 8.06 -2.71
CA PRO A 870 -7.35 7.76 -2.83
C PRO A 870 -7.09 6.31 -3.25
N ASP A 871 -6.00 6.09 -3.97
CA ASP A 871 -5.44 4.75 -4.16
C ASP A 871 -4.74 4.30 -2.86
N ASN A 872 -5.14 3.14 -2.34
CA ASN A 872 -4.58 2.58 -1.12
C ASN A 872 -3.17 1.96 -1.27
N ALA A 873 -2.48 2.23 -2.37
CA ALA A 873 -1.06 1.91 -2.51
C ALA A 873 -0.19 2.73 -1.54
N PHE A 874 -0.68 3.92 -1.12
CA PHE A 874 0.00 4.81 -0.20
C PHE A 874 -0.95 5.28 0.91
N ALA A 875 -0.37 5.67 2.04
CA ALA A 875 -1.13 6.35 3.09
C ALA A 875 -1.69 7.68 2.56
N ALA A 876 -2.96 7.95 2.84
CA ALA A 876 -3.63 9.19 2.47
C ALA A 876 -4.07 9.96 3.73
N PRO A 877 -3.15 10.65 4.41
CA PRO A 877 -3.45 11.40 5.62
C PRO A 877 -4.33 12.62 5.36
N ARG A 878 -4.34 13.10 4.13
CA ARG A 878 -5.19 14.17 3.61
C ARG A 878 -5.63 13.80 2.21
N ARG A 879 -6.93 13.86 1.96
CA ARG A 879 -7.49 13.69 0.62
C ARG A 879 -7.38 15.00 -0.17
N ASN A 880 -7.12 14.89 -1.45
CA ASN A 880 -7.33 15.99 -2.36
C ASN A 880 -8.83 16.25 -2.51
N THR A 881 -9.20 17.48 -2.82
CA THR A 881 -10.57 17.86 -3.15
C THR A 881 -10.52 18.73 -4.39
N THR A 882 -10.84 18.13 -5.53
CA THR A 882 -10.86 18.83 -6.82
C THR A 882 -12.28 19.15 -7.23
N THR A 883 -12.45 20.13 -8.11
CA THR A 883 -13.72 20.40 -8.81
C THR A 883 -13.45 20.34 -10.29
N THR A 884 -13.96 19.30 -10.94
CA THR A 884 -13.67 19.04 -12.35
C THR A 884 -14.97 18.88 -13.16
N PRO A 885 -14.96 19.20 -14.47
CA PRO A 885 -16.10 18.90 -15.35
C PRO A 885 -16.45 17.41 -15.39
N LEU A 886 -15.45 16.52 -15.20
CA LEU A 886 -15.67 15.07 -15.20
C LEU A 886 -16.61 14.65 -14.07
N GLN A 887 -16.51 15.24 -12.88
CA GLN A 887 -17.42 14.97 -11.75
C GLN A 887 -18.88 15.24 -12.10
N ALA A 888 -19.15 16.37 -12.77
CA ALA A 888 -20.50 16.70 -13.22
C ALA A 888 -20.96 15.72 -14.33
N LEU A 889 -20.08 15.33 -15.26
CA LEU A 889 -20.39 14.35 -16.30
C LEU A 889 -20.67 12.98 -15.72
N THR A 890 -19.93 12.55 -14.70
CA THR A 890 -20.14 11.28 -13.99
C THR A 890 -21.49 11.27 -13.29
N LEU A 891 -21.85 12.31 -12.51
CA LEU A 891 -23.17 12.41 -11.91
C LEU A 891 -24.29 12.49 -12.94
N MET A 892 -24.04 12.99 -14.14
CA MET A 892 -25.02 13.11 -15.21
C MET A 892 -25.19 11.81 -16.00
N ASN A 893 -24.13 11.06 -16.28
CA ASN A 893 -24.12 10.04 -17.34
C ASN A 893 -23.72 8.63 -16.87
N HIS A 894 -23.10 8.48 -15.67
CA HIS A 894 -22.68 7.17 -15.19
C HIS A 894 -23.89 6.26 -14.98
N GLN A 895 -23.82 4.99 -15.42
CA GLN A 895 -24.94 4.04 -15.36
C GLN A 895 -25.54 3.92 -13.96
N PHE A 896 -24.68 3.83 -12.93
CA PHE A 896 -25.12 3.81 -11.54
C PHE A 896 -26.01 5.03 -11.18
N THR A 897 -25.66 6.23 -11.62
CA THR A 897 -26.43 7.46 -11.35
C THR A 897 -27.75 7.47 -12.10
N LEU A 898 -27.75 6.98 -13.34
CA LEU A 898 -28.96 6.83 -14.14
C LEU A 898 -29.96 5.88 -13.47
N ASP A 899 -29.49 4.71 -13.01
CA ASP A 899 -30.32 3.76 -12.29
C ASP A 899 -30.87 4.34 -10.98
N LEU A 900 -30.03 5.05 -10.22
CA LEU A 900 -30.47 5.71 -8.99
C LEU A 900 -31.45 6.85 -9.25
N SER A 901 -31.38 7.55 -10.38
CA SER A 901 -32.38 8.56 -10.78
C SER A 901 -33.76 7.92 -10.98
N ARG A 902 -33.82 6.75 -11.64
CA ARG A 902 -35.06 5.97 -11.81
C ARG A 902 -35.60 5.48 -10.46
N PHE A 903 -34.72 4.97 -9.58
CA PHE A 903 -35.14 4.52 -8.26
C PHE A 903 -35.65 5.67 -7.39
N LEU A 904 -35.03 6.86 -7.47
CA LEU A 904 -35.51 8.04 -6.78
C LEU A 904 -36.90 8.45 -7.28
N ALA A 905 -37.09 8.52 -8.60
CA ALA A 905 -38.38 8.85 -9.18
C ALA A 905 -39.48 7.83 -8.76
N ALA A 906 -39.14 6.53 -8.75
CA ALA A 906 -40.06 5.50 -8.25
C ALA A 906 -40.41 5.70 -6.76
N ARG A 907 -39.41 6.01 -5.92
CA ARG A 907 -39.65 6.32 -4.50
C ARG A 907 -40.52 7.53 -4.34
N LEU A 908 -40.30 8.61 -5.09
CA LEU A 908 -41.12 9.83 -5.01
C LEU A 908 -42.57 9.56 -5.38
N ARG A 909 -42.82 8.74 -6.41
CA ARG A 909 -44.19 8.31 -6.77
C ARG A 909 -44.83 7.46 -5.66
N GLN A 910 -44.04 6.64 -4.99
CA GLN A 910 -44.53 5.83 -3.86
C GLN A 910 -44.83 6.68 -2.62
N ASP A 911 -43.91 7.61 -2.26
CA ASP A 911 -44.03 8.44 -1.04
C ASP A 911 -45.15 9.50 -1.17
N ALA A 912 -45.36 10.09 -2.35
CA ALA A 912 -46.25 11.22 -2.56
C ALA A 912 -47.49 10.94 -3.48
N GLY A 913 -47.56 9.76 -4.10
CA GLY A 913 -48.57 9.40 -5.11
C GLY A 913 -48.21 9.83 -6.51
N THR A 914 -48.69 9.07 -7.52
CA THR A 914 -48.36 9.28 -8.95
C THR A 914 -48.91 10.56 -9.53
N GLU A 915 -50.04 11.04 -9.05
CA GLU A 915 -50.75 12.24 -9.56
C GLU A 915 -50.38 13.55 -8.84
N HIS A 916 -49.54 13.47 -7.79
CA HIS A 916 -49.23 14.62 -6.96
C HIS A 916 -47.83 15.21 -7.22
N VAL A 917 -47.63 15.76 -8.41
CA VAL A 917 -46.35 16.31 -8.87
C VAL A 917 -45.72 17.27 -7.87
N ASP A 918 -46.51 18.18 -7.26
CA ASP A 918 -46.00 19.13 -6.26
C ASP A 918 -45.47 18.47 -5.01
N GLN A 919 -46.13 17.42 -4.53
CA GLN A 919 -45.69 16.68 -3.36
C GLN A 919 -44.44 15.87 -3.68
N GLN A 920 -44.34 15.34 -4.90
CA GLN A 920 -43.11 14.66 -5.38
C GLN A 920 -41.94 15.64 -5.41
N ILE A 921 -42.13 16.87 -5.92
CA ILE A 921 -41.08 17.90 -5.92
C ILE A 921 -40.68 18.26 -4.46
N VAL A 922 -41.63 18.52 -3.58
CA VAL A 922 -41.33 18.82 -2.16
C VAL A 922 -40.54 17.67 -1.53
N ARG A 923 -40.97 16.42 -1.75
CA ARG A 923 -40.29 15.23 -1.21
C ARG A 923 -38.88 15.07 -1.76
N ALA A 924 -38.65 15.35 -3.05
CA ALA A 924 -37.32 15.33 -3.65
C ALA A 924 -36.35 16.31 -2.96
N PHE A 925 -36.80 17.57 -2.76
CA PHE A 925 -36.03 18.59 -2.05
C PHE A 925 -35.76 18.22 -0.58
N GLN A 926 -36.72 17.62 0.10
CA GLN A 926 -36.54 17.13 1.48
C GLN A 926 -35.50 16.02 1.56
N LEU A 927 -35.52 15.04 0.64
CA LEU A 927 -34.61 13.92 0.62
C LEU A 927 -33.16 14.32 0.25
N LEU A 928 -33.02 15.17 -0.77
CA LEU A 928 -31.72 15.54 -1.31
C LEU A 928 -31.07 16.70 -0.57
N TYR A 929 -31.88 17.74 -0.22
CA TYR A 929 -31.37 19.01 0.30
C TYR A 929 -31.83 19.30 1.74
N SER A 930 -32.63 18.41 2.34
CA SER A 930 -33.17 18.57 3.71
C SER A 930 -34.03 19.84 3.88
N ARG A 931 -34.72 20.34 2.84
CA ARG A 931 -35.55 21.52 2.85
C ARG A 931 -36.71 21.43 1.86
N ALA A 932 -37.69 22.32 2.00
CA ALA A 932 -38.68 22.53 0.97
C ALA A 932 -38.11 23.36 -0.21
N PRO A 933 -38.70 23.24 -1.43
CA PRO A 933 -38.36 24.10 -2.55
C PRO A 933 -38.82 25.52 -2.33
N ARG A 934 -38.13 26.50 -2.89
CA ARG A 934 -38.61 27.87 -3.08
C ARG A 934 -39.64 27.92 -4.21
N SER A 935 -40.44 28.98 -4.27
CA SER A 935 -41.48 29.12 -5.30
C SER A 935 -40.91 28.98 -6.73
N GLU A 936 -39.77 29.62 -6.98
CA GLU A 936 -39.09 29.57 -8.32
C GLU A 936 -38.52 28.17 -8.64
N GLU A 937 -37.97 27.52 -7.63
CA GLU A 937 -37.46 26.15 -7.77
C GLU A 937 -38.61 25.16 -8.04
N GLN A 938 -39.74 25.31 -7.38
CA GLN A 938 -40.94 24.50 -7.62
C GLN A 938 -41.49 24.69 -9.03
N GLN A 939 -41.53 25.94 -9.54
CA GLN A 939 -41.99 26.26 -10.88
C GLN A 939 -41.03 25.66 -11.94
N ALA A 940 -39.70 25.81 -11.74
CA ALA A 940 -38.68 25.23 -12.62
C ALA A 940 -38.76 23.69 -12.64
N ALA A 941 -38.94 23.05 -11.48
CA ALA A 941 -39.10 21.60 -11.38
C ALA A 941 -40.34 21.10 -12.12
N ARG A 942 -41.50 21.80 -11.98
CA ARG A 942 -42.74 21.49 -12.74
C ARG A 942 -42.50 21.62 -14.26
N ALA A 943 -41.85 22.69 -14.70
CA ALA A 943 -41.57 22.92 -16.10
C ALA A 943 -40.68 21.80 -16.68
N LEU A 944 -39.66 21.36 -15.93
CA LEU A 944 -38.79 20.24 -16.36
C LEU A 944 -39.55 18.92 -16.42
N ILE A 945 -40.39 18.62 -15.41
CA ILE A 945 -41.23 17.39 -15.42
C ILE A 945 -42.20 17.41 -16.61
N ALA A 946 -42.81 18.56 -16.89
CA ALA A 946 -43.73 18.69 -18.03
C ALA A 946 -43.03 18.59 -19.40
N ALA A 947 -41.79 19.06 -19.54
CA ALA A 947 -40.99 19.00 -20.76
C ALA A 947 -40.31 17.63 -20.98
N SER A 948 -40.09 16.86 -19.94
CA SER A 948 -39.43 15.59 -19.97
C SER A 948 -40.15 14.58 -19.07
N ASP A 949 -39.62 14.36 -17.86
CA ASP A 949 -40.25 13.48 -16.85
C ASP A 949 -39.67 13.72 -15.44
N LEU A 950 -40.16 12.96 -14.45
CA LEU A 950 -39.68 13.02 -13.07
C LEU A 950 -38.25 12.49 -12.94
N GLU A 951 -37.82 11.56 -13.78
CA GLU A 951 -36.48 10.99 -13.75
C GLU A 951 -35.43 12.03 -14.19
N ALA A 952 -35.77 12.88 -15.18
CA ALA A 952 -34.95 14.00 -15.59
C ALA A 952 -34.77 15.03 -14.46
N LEU A 953 -35.84 15.32 -13.68
CA LEU A 953 -35.72 16.15 -12.49
C LEU A 953 -34.77 15.51 -11.46
N CYS A 954 -34.96 14.23 -11.15
CA CYS A 954 -34.11 13.51 -10.20
C CYS A 954 -32.64 13.56 -10.61
N ARG A 955 -32.34 13.32 -11.91
CA ARG A 955 -31.01 13.39 -12.48
C ARG A 955 -30.40 14.79 -12.39
N ALA A 956 -31.15 15.83 -12.68
CA ALA A 956 -30.71 17.22 -12.55
C ALA A 956 -30.39 17.57 -11.08
N MET A 957 -31.24 17.16 -10.14
CA MET A 957 -31.05 17.42 -8.71
C MET A 957 -29.84 16.65 -8.14
N ILE A 958 -29.61 15.41 -8.57
CA ILE A 958 -28.43 14.62 -8.17
C ILE A 958 -27.13 15.32 -8.61
N ASN A 959 -27.12 16.01 -9.73
CA ASN A 959 -25.96 16.73 -10.26
C ASN A 959 -25.85 18.18 -9.76
N SER A 960 -26.43 18.50 -8.60
CA SER A 960 -26.41 19.85 -8.04
C SER A 960 -25.31 20.01 -7.00
N ASN A 961 -24.76 21.24 -6.91
CA ASN A 961 -23.79 21.57 -5.87
C ASN A 961 -24.40 21.47 -4.46
N GLU A 962 -25.69 21.79 -4.28
CA GLU A 962 -26.34 21.71 -2.96
C GLU A 962 -26.40 20.28 -2.41
N LEU A 963 -26.37 19.25 -3.30
CA LEU A 963 -26.26 17.86 -2.85
C LEU A 963 -24.86 17.55 -2.30
N ILE A 964 -23.84 17.94 -3.05
CA ILE A 964 -22.47 17.46 -2.86
C ILE A 964 -21.61 18.37 -1.97
N TYR A 965 -22.09 19.55 -1.59
CA TYR A 965 -21.41 20.44 -0.64
C TYR A 965 -22.16 20.54 0.68
N LEU A 966 -21.40 20.62 1.77
CA LEU A 966 -21.90 20.91 3.13
C LEU A 966 -21.49 22.31 3.52
N ASP A 967 -22.47 23.06 3.98
CA ASP A 967 -22.34 24.41 4.52
C ASP A 967 -22.13 24.40 6.05
#